data_2cc5d9263939c78c7103e889917d11ff
#
_entry.id   2cc5d9263939c78c7103e889917d11ff
#
_cell.length_a   1.000
_cell.length_b   1.000
_cell.length_c   1.000
_cell.angle_alpha   90.00
_cell.angle_beta   90.00
_cell.angle_gamma   90.00
#
_symmetry.space_group_name_H-M   'P 1'
#
loop_
_entity.id
_entity.type
_entity.pdbx_description
1 polymer ?
#
loop_
_entity_poly.entity_id
_entity_poly.type
_entity_poly.pdbx_seq_one_letter_code
_entity_poly.pdbx_strand_id
1 'polypeptide(L)'
;MRVDEKGHNTMNAKNKKYVVIMAVILAVLMVGSMATLTVSLIISALTADAEGAEGELPYTPEDDLYEGTLKMETSADGSTVTISYKVGEETVSYTVPNNYNYTMGGYAATDDLDRKMYTSADTGAYGSTGEHYVGLFYFLWQGEHGDSGVFDLQKIIDEVGVEAAGSTKCNKYGPVGAMHWFAEPLYGYYYASDQWVHRKHAELLTQANVDFLYFDVTNGYSYLHNAKKLMECLHELNEQGFDAPQVVFYTNSNAAGVIREIYNAIYKQNVYPDTWFCINGKPVIIGPMDANIDDYFTMKQNQWPTEQSKQNGWPWMDFTWPSRLYRSAYDFDGAAISVSIAQHSGTVAFSDSSLYNNHTNRGRSFWAEKRSNDKILLQRYEEWKADPTLTYQGLNFQAQFDRAIDTDAMYILVTGWNEWVAQRQNTNSDRIWFVDTSSMEFSRDSEMMRGGYFDNYYIQLAYNIQKAKGSAPVVVQDARNPIDVSGAFSQWDAVKFTYRDYQGDTVDRNATGFGRQKYTNDTGRNDIVSAKVTADTKNLYFYVETAEAITAADNNSSWMKLYLDIDSDGGTGWYGYDYIVNYEVKGDGTTTVAKYSGTDGKYGFTNCGEVSYKLEGNKLMIAVPQELVGVKDAYKELCFQFKWADSDTAYDEMEDFYIDGDVAPLGRMNYVFQNYIPGMSEITYPWDTEAPTEAPTEPPTEAPTETEAPTEAPTEETPTEAPTEAPKNGCGAVMAFGMMSLVALAAVVVCAKRKD
;
A
#
# COMPACT_ATOMS: atom_id res chain seq x y z
N MET A 1 32.01 -52.53 -5.88
CA MET A 1 31.06 -53.64 -6.09
C MET A 1 31.79 -54.78 -6.80
N ARG A 2 31.78 -55.98 -6.27
CA ARG A 2 32.15 -57.19 -7.01
C ARG A 2 30.85 -57.93 -7.31
N VAL A 3 30.65 -58.27 -8.56
CA VAL A 3 29.50 -59.07 -9.02
C VAL A 3 29.97 -60.54 -9.05
N ASP A 4 29.17 -61.47 -8.48
CA ASP A 4 29.41 -62.88 -8.55
C ASP A 4 28.86 -63.49 -9.84
N GLU A 5 29.28 -64.71 -10.17
CA GLU A 5 28.94 -65.39 -11.44
C GLU A 5 27.44 -65.73 -11.60
N LYS A 6 26.57 -65.25 -10.71
CA LYS A 6 25.10 -65.42 -10.77
C LYS A 6 24.32 -64.13 -10.84
N GLY A 7 24.98 -63.00 -11.07
CA GLY A 7 24.29 -61.70 -11.31
C GLY A 7 23.59 -61.08 -10.10
N HIS A 8 23.91 -61.52 -8.88
CA HIS A 8 23.37 -60.90 -7.68
C HIS A 8 24.35 -59.90 -7.09
N ASN A 9 23.86 -58.67 -6.89
CA ASN A 9 24.59 -57.61 -6.19
C ASN A 9 24.72 -57.94 -4.72
N THR A 10 25.88 -58.43 -4.27
CA THR A 10 26.19 -58.61 -2.85
C THR A 10 26.89 -57.37 -2.29
N MET A 11 26.25 -56.68 -1.39
CA MET A 11 26.84 -55.59 -0.61
C MET A 11 27.87 -56.15 0.39
N ASN A 12 29.08 -55.61 0.39
CA ASN A 12 30.14 -55.95 1.34
C ASN A 12 29.65 -55.79 2.77
N ALA A 13 30.02 -56.70 3.68
CA ALA A 13 29.59 -56.73 5.09
C ALA A 13 29.80 -55.40 5.82
N LYS A 14 30.81 -54.62 5.42
CA LYS A 14 31.06 -53.25 5.95
C LYS A 14 29.99 -52.26 5.51
N ASN A 15 29.54 -52.33 4.26
CA ASN A 15 28.48 -51.47 3.74
C ASN A 15 27.10 -51.86 4.28
N LYS A 16 26.84 -53.15 4.55
CA LYS A 16 25.62 -53.60 5.22
C LYS A 16 25.54 -53.02 6.66
N LYS A 17 26.67 -52.94 7.37
CA LYS A 17 26.73 -52.34 8.71
C LYS A 17 26.43 -50.85 8.72
N TYR A 18 26.91 -50.11 7.71
CA TYR A 18 26.61 -48.68 7.54
C TYR A 18 25.15 -48.43 7.16
N VAL A 19 24.54 -49.24 6.30
CA VAL A 19 23.14 -49.14 5.95
C VAL A 19 22.22 -49.42 7.17
N VAL A 20 22.58 -50.41 7.96
CA VAL A 20 21.84 -50.71 9.20
C VAL A 20 22.00 -49.59 10.24
N ILE A 21 23.18 -49.06 10.42
CA ILE A 21 23.44 -47.91 11.32
C ILE A 21 22.66 -46.69 10.87
N MET A 22 22.69 -46.35 9.56
CA MET A 22 21.91 -45.23 9.03
C MET A 22 20.41 -45.45 9.17
N ALA A 23 19.92 -46.66 8.95
CA ALA A 23 18.49 -47.01 9.15
C ALA A 23 18.07 -46.90 10.64
N VAL A 24 18.96 -47.27 11.55
CA VAL A 24 18.72 -47.11 13.00
C VAL A 24 18.74 -45.66 13.42
N ILE A 25 19.70 -44.86 12.87
CA ILE A 25 19.75 -43.41 13.14
C ILE A 25 18.50 -42.71 12.59
N LEU A 26 18.05 -43.06 11.37
CA LEU A 26 16.80 -42.54 10.80
C LEU A 26 15.59 -42.93 11.62
N ALA A 27 15.52 -44.20 12.09
CA ALA A 27 14.44 -44.66 12.95
C ALA A 27 14.44 -43.96 14.33
N VAL A 28 15.63 -43.72 14.91
CA VAL A 28 15.75 -42.96 16.16
C VAL A 28 15.39 -41.50 15.98
N LEU A 29 15.73 -40.90 14.85
CA LEU A 29 15.34 -39.52 14.50
C LEU A 29 13.82 -39.41 14.25
N MET A 30 13.20 -40.40 13.59
CA MET A 30 11.75 -40.44 13.42
C MET A 30 11.02 -40.67 14.76
N VAL A 31 11.52 -41.54 15.62
CA VAL A 31 10.94 -41.76 16.96
C VAL A 31 11.17 -40.53 17.86
N GLY A 32 12.32 -39.88 17.72
CA GLY A 32 12.62 -38.60 18.43
C GLY A 32 11.68 -37.48 17.97
N SER A 33 11.41 -37.37 16.69
CA SER A 33 10.48 -36.37 16.16
C SER A 33 9.01 -36.68 16.54
N MET A 34 8.61 -37.95 16.55
CA MET A 34 7.30 -38.36 17.05
C MET A 34 7.16 -38.16 18.56
N ALA A 35 8.21 -38.40 19.34
CA ALA A 35 8.22 -38.12 20.77
C ALA A 35 8.13 -36.63 21.09
N THR A 36 8.81 -35.76 20.32
CA THR A 36 8.68 -34.32 20.47
C THR A 36 7.29 -33.82 20.05
N LEU A 37 6.71 -34.38 18.98
CA LEU A 37 5.33 -34.05 18.61
C LEU A 37 4.32 -34.53 19.71
N THR A 38 4.53 -35.74 20.27
CA THR A 38 3.66 -36.28 21.32
C THR A 38 3.83 -35.49 22.63
N VAL A 39 5.05 -35.07 22.97
CA VAL A 39 5.30 -34.22 24.14
C VAL A 39 4.74 -32.80 23.93
N SER A 40 4.85 -32.23 22.74
CA SER A 40 4.24 -30.95 22.42
C SER A 40 2.72 -31.01 22.46
N LEU A 41 2.11 -32.08 21.94
CA LEU A 41 0.66 -32.34 22.04
C LEU A 41 0.20 -32.61 23.49
N ILE A 42 1.01 -33.31 24.30
CA ILE A 42 0.71 -33.51 25.71
C ILE A 42 0.89 -32.24 26.52
N ILE A 43 1.90 -31.43 26.22
CA ILE A 43 2.06 -30.10 26.86
C ILE A 43 0.92 -29.17 26.46
N SER A 44 0.50 -29.16 25.19
CA SER A 44 -0.69 -28.38 24.77
C SER A 44 -1.97 -28.89 25.42
N ALA A 45 -2.14 -30.21 25.60
CA ALA A 45 -3.28 -30.75 26.28
C ALA A 45 -3.24 -30.50 27.80
N LEU A 46 -2.06 -30.55 28.43
CA LEU A 46 -1.87 -30.27 29.86
C LEU A 46 -1.96 -28.79 30.20
N THR A 47 -1.60 -27.91 29.27
CA THR A 47 -1.82 -26.46 29.43
C THR A 47 -3.27 -26.05 29.13
N ALA A 48 -3.99 -26.80 28.32
CA ALA A 48 -5.43 -26.58 28.10
C ALA A 48 -6.28 -27.03 29.30
N ASP A 49 -5.81 -28.01 30.12
CA ASP A 49 -6.53 -28.47 31.30
C ASP A 49 -6.15 -27.72 32.60
N ALA A 50 -5.22 -26.76 32.57
CA ALA A 50 -4.73 -26.04 33.77
C ALA A 50 -5.43 -24.72 34.04
N GLU A 51 -6.37 -24.24 33.19
CA GLU A 51 -7.21 -23.09 33.47
C GLU A 51 -8.67 -23.46 33.55
N GLY A 52 -8.98 -24.27 34.57
CA GLY A 52 -10.31 -24.40 35.10
C GLY A 52 -10.68 -23.23 35.99
N ALA A 53 -10.93 -22.08 35.37
CA ALA A 53 -11.81 -21.07 35.89
C ALA A 53 -12.92 -20.89 34.85
N GLU A 54 -14.08 -21.49 35.11
CA GLU A 54 -15.34 -21.10 34.51
C GLU A 54 -15.63 -19.63 34.94
N GLY A 55 -14.91 -18.68 34.33
CA GLY A 55 -15.42 -17.36 34.13
C GLY A 55 -16.10 -17.41 32.77
N GLU A 56 -17.39 -17.12 32.70
CA GLU A 56 -18.01 -16.80 31.43
C GLU A 56 -17.07 -15.85 30.68
N LEU A 57 -16.57 -16.35 29.55
CA LEU A 57 -15.79 -15.49 28.66
C LEU A 57 -16.70 -14.32 28.29
N PRO A 58 -16.22 -13.08 28.29
CA PRO A 58 -17.06 -11.91 28.06
C PRO A 58 -17.71 -11.88 26.67
N TYR A 59 -17.58 -12.95 25.89
CA TYR A 59 -18.08 -13.04 24.53
C TYR A 59 -18.44 -14.47 24.12
N THR A 60 -19.66 -14.64 23.61
CA THR A 60 -20.11 -15.82 22.86
C THR A 60 -20.34 -15.45 21.39
N PRO A 61 -20.27 -16.38 20.43
CA PRO A 61 -20.61 -16.11 19.03
C PRO A 61 -22.04 -15.59 18.80
N GLU A 62 -22.90 -15.67 19.80
CA GLU A 62 -24.28 -15.19 19.80
C GLU A 62 -24.38 -13.71 20.19
N ASP A 63 -23.31 -13.13 20.77
CA ASP A 63 -23.25 -11.71 21.05
C ASP A 63 -23.03 -10.98 19.73
N ASP A 64 -23.86 -9.99 19.42
CA ASP A 64 -23.79 -9.14 18.23
C ASP A 64 -22.53 -8.26 18.20
N LEU A 65 -21.36 -8.84 18.44
CA LEU A 65 -20.07 -8.14 18.35
C LEU A 65 -19.86 -7.50 17.02
N TYR A 66 -20.46 -8.08 15.98
CA TYR A 66 -20.26 -7.71 14.60
C TYR A 66 -21.44 -7.00 13.98
N GLU A 67 -22.43 -6.62 14.79
CA GLU A 67 -23.44 -5.69 14.32
C GLU A 67 -22.78 -4.34 14.04
N GLY A 68 -22.29 -4.24 12.82
CA GLY A 68 -21.50 -3.13 12.33
C GLY A 68 -20.05 -3.24 12.84
N THR A 69 -19.25 -3.86 12.08
CA THR A 69 -17.81 -3.67 11.98
C THR A 69 -17.41 -2.23 12.25
N LEU A 70 -16.15 -2.00 12.26
CA LEU A 70 -15.57 -0.66 12.32
C LEU A 70 -16.45 0.34 11.56
N LYS A 71 -16.96 1.34 12.26
CA LYS A 71 -17.67 2.48 11.67
C LYS A 71 -16.75 3.68 11.75
N MET A 72 -16.56 4.35 10.62
CA MET A 72 -15.86 5.62 10.55
C MET A 72 -16.88 6.68 10.12
N GLU A 73 -17.15 7.65 10.96
CA GLU A 73 -18.11 8.72 10.67
C GLU A 73 -17.38 10.07 10.69
N THR A 74 -17.28 10.69 9.52
CA THR A 74 -16.68 12.01 9.38
C THR A 74 -17.69 13.08 9.85
N SER A 75 -17.21 14.04 10.64
CA SER A 75 -18.02 15.21 11.06
C SER A 75 -18.48 16.03 9.85
N ALA A 76 -19.58 16.75 10.00
CA ALA A 76 -20.19 17.53 8.91
C ALA A 76 -19.26 18.64 8.36
N ASP A 77 -18.30 19.09 9.15
CA ASP A 77 -17.28 20.07 8.76
C ASP A 77 -15.99 19.42 8.23
N GLY A 78 -15.94 18.09 8.17
CA GLY A 78 -14.77 17.34 7.72
C GLY A 78 -13.56 17.40 8.67
N SER A 79 -13.70 17.96 9.86
CA SER A 79 -12.57 18.22 10.76
C SER A 79 -12.19 17.03 11.65
N THR A 80 -13.10 16.08 11.85
CA THR A 80 -12.88 14.91 12.70
C THR A 80 -13.49 13.66 12.14
N VAL A 81 -12.95 12.51 12.52
CA VAL A 81 -13.51 11.18 12.29
C VAL A 81 -13.83 10.54 13.63
N THR A 82 -15.03 10.03 13.79
CA THR A 82 -15.40 9.18 14.93
C THR A 82 -15.30 7.72 14.49
N ILE A 83 -14.44 6.98 15.18
CA ILE A 83 -14.22 5.55 14.97
C ILE A 83 -14.97 4.81 16.06
N SER A 84 -15.81 3.86 15.69
CA SER A 84 -16.63 3.09 16.64
C SER A 84 -16.59 1.60 16.29
N TYR A 85 -16.49 0.75 17.30
CA TYR A 85 -16.60 -0.70 17.18
C TYR A 85 -17.16 -1.30 18.46
N LYS A 86 -17.68 -2.52 18.40
CA LYS A 86 -18.22 -3.19 19.57
C LYS A 86 -17.21 -4.14 20.21
N VAL A 87 -17.22 -4.20 21.53
CA VAL A 87 -16.51 -5.18 22.35
C VAL A 87 -17.53 -5.80 23.29
N GLY A 88 -18.06 -6.96 22.94
CA GLY A 88 -19.23 -7.52 23.62
C GLY A 88 -20.47 -6.63 23.41
N GLU A 89 -21.17 -6.30 24.49
CA GLU A 89 -22.30 -5.38 24.44
C GLU A 89 -21.89 -3.89 24.45
N GLU A 90 -20.63 -3.60 24.73
CA GLU A 90 -20.14 -2.21 24.81
C GLU A 90 -19.71 -1.71 23.42
N THR A 91 -20.07 -0.45 23.14
CA THR A 91 -19.52 0.26 21.98
C THR A 91 -18.35 1.09 22.45
N VAL A 92 -17.17 0.79 21.94
CA VAL A 92 -15.98 1.65 22.06
C VAL A 92 -16.05 2.69 20.97
N SER A 93 -15.84 3.95 21.32
CA SER A 93 -15.86 5.04 20.35
C SER A 93 -14.86 6.10 20.76
N TYR A 94 -14.07 6.58 19.79
CA TYR A 94 -13.15 7.70 19.95
C TYR A 94 -13.18 8.59 18.72
N THR A 95 -12.91 9.87 18.91
CA THR A 95 -12.94 10.87 17.84
C THR A 95 -11.56 11.46 17.68
N VAL A 96 -11.05 11.48 16.46
CA VAL A 96 -9.73 12.00 16.09
C VAL A 96 -9.85 13.08 15.02
N PRO A 97 -8.86 13.97 14.87
CA PRO A 97 -8.79 14.87 13.73
C PRO A 97 -8.77 14.09 12.41
N ASN A 98 -9.49 14.58 11.41
CA ASN A 98 -9.56 13.94 10.09
C ASN A 98 -8.58 14.58 9.12
N ASN A 99 -7.78 13.73 8.49
CA ASN A 99 -6.90 14.11 7.39
C ASN A 99 -7.08 13.11 6.22
N TYR A 100 -8.32 12.61 6.07
CA TYR A 100 -8.66 11.52 5.17
C TYR A 100 -8.19 11.73 3.72
N ASN A 101 -7.98 12.97 3.28
CA ASN A 101 -7.48 13.26 1.93
C ASN A 101 -6.10 12.64 1.67
N TYR A 102 -5.32 12.47 2.73
CA TYR A 102 -4.00 11.85 2.67
C TYR A 102 -4.01 10.39 3.13
N THR A 103 -4.90 10.02 4.03
CA THR A 103 -5.08 8.65 4.49
C THR A 103 -5.80 7.74 3.49
N MET A 104 -6.41 8.31 2.46
CA MET A 104 -7.16 7.59 1.40
C MET A 104 -6.54 7.78 0.02
N GLY A 105 -5.22 7.83 -0.09
CA GLY A 105 -4.53 7.95 -1.38
C GLY A 105 -4.52 9.38 -1.96
N GLY A 106 -4.47 10.40 -1.10
CA GLY A 106 -4.31 11.80 -1.50
C GLY A 106 -2.86 12.27 -1.65
N TYR A 107 -1.90 11.37 -1.46
CA TYR A 107 -0.47 11.67 -1.65
C TYR A 107 -0.09 11.76 -3.12
N ALA A 108 0.92 12.57 -3.40
CA ALA A 108 1.59 12.59 -4.70
C ALA A 108 2.90 11.80 -4.64
N ALA A 109 3.26 11.18 -5.73
CA ALA A 109 4.57 10.57 -5.92
C ALA A 109 4.85 10.41 -7.42
N THR A 110 6.14 10.39 -7.77
CA THR A 110 6.63 10.02 -9.10
C THR A 110 7.74 9.00 -8.91
N ASP A 111 7.64 7.83 -9.53
CA ASP A 111 8.67 6.80 -9.42
C ASP A 111 9.83 7.03 -10.39
N ASP A 112 10.86 6.17 -10.34
CA ASP A 112 12.04 6.27 -11.21
C ASP A 112 11.75 6.05 -12.70
N LEU A 113 10.52 5.74 -13.07
CA LEU A 113 10.04 5.55 -14.43
C LEU A 113 9.10 6.69 -14.87
N ASP A 114 9.11 7.81 -14.17
CA ASP A 114 8.24 8.98 -14.39
C ASP A 114 6.73 8.68 -14.31
N ARG A 115 6.33 7.59 -13.59
CA ARG A 115 4.92 7.30 -13.35
C ARG A 115 4.43 8.14 -12.18
N LYS A 116 3.48 9.03 -12.46
CA LYS A 116 2.87 9.92 -11.46
C LYS A 116 1.63 9.27 -10.86
N MET A 117 1.45 9.40 -9.55
CA MET A 117 0.20 9.04 -8.90
C MET A 117 -0.95 9.92 -9.43
N TYR A 118 -2.14 9.34 -9.49
CA TYR A 118 -3.32 10.03 -10.00
C TYR A 118 -3.89 11.03 -9.00
N THR A 119 -4.52 12.06 -9.54
CA THR A 119 -5.39 12.97 -8.78
C THR A 119 -6.87 12.60 -9.00
N SER A 120 -7.77 13.17 -8.21
CA SER A 120 -9.21 13.01 -8.44
C SER A 120 -9.70 13.62 -9.76
N ALA A 121 -8.91 14.51 -10.39
CA ALA A 121 -9.18 15.00 -11.73
C ALA A 121 -8.93 13.92 -12.80
N ASP A 122 -8.01 13.01 -12.55
CA ASP A 122 -7.64 11.94 -13.50
C ASP A 122 -8.56 10.72 -13.37
N THR A 123 -8.88 10.32 -12.15
CA THR A 123 -9.57 9.05 -11.86
C THR A 123 -11.02 9.24 -11.42
N GLY A 124 -11.44 10.46 -11.15
CA GLY A 124 -12.66 10.75 -10.39
C GLY A 124 -12.45 10.68 -8.88
N ALA A 125 -13.42 11.19 -8.12
CA ALA A 125 -13.38 11.14 -6.69
C ALA A 125 -13.45 9.68 -6.18
N TYR A 126 -12.92 9.45 -4.99
CA TYR A 126 -12.96 8.17 -4.31
C TYR A 126 -14.37 7.55 -4.33
N GLY A 127 -14.47 6.28 -4.74
CA GLY A 127 -15.73 5.57 -4.90
C GLY A 127 -16.53 5.90 -6.16
N SER A 128 -16.10 6.87 -6.99
CA SER A 128 -16.79 7.21 -8.25
C SER A 128 -16.62 6.15 -9.34
N THR A 129 -15.60 5.31 -9.25
CA THR A 129 -15.30 4.23 -10.19
C THR A 129 -16.09 2.95 -9.88
N GLY A 130 -16.82 2.92 -8.78
CA GLY A 130 -17.54 1.76 -8.25
C GLY A 130 -17.02 1.38 -6.87
N GLU A 131 -17.61 0.32 -6.31
CA GLU A 131 -17.17 -0.22 -5.03
C GLU A 131 -16.08 -1.29 -5.29
N HIS A 132 -14.82 -0.92 -5.10
CA HIS A 132 -13.66 -1.79 -5.24
C HIS A 132 -12.91 -1.88 -3.93
N TYR A 133 -12.56 -3.09 -3.51
CA TYR A 133 -11.69 -3.37 -2.39
C TYR A 133 -10.43 -4.05 -2.90
N VAL A 134 -9.26 -3.53 -2.51
CA VAL A 134 -7.97 -4.08 -2.90
C VAL A 134 -7.35 -4.80 -1.71
N GLY A 135 -7.24 -6.12 -1.82
CA GLY A 135 -6.56 -6.96 -0.84
C GLY A 135 -5.14 -7.28 -1.30
N LEU A 136 -4.22 -7.40 -0.36
CA LEU A 136 -2.82 -7.69 -0.62
C LEU A 136 -2.36 -8.93 0.15
N PHE A 137 -1.79 -9.92 -0.56
CA PHE A 137 -1.29 -11.15 0.06
C PHE A 137 -0.03 -10.87 0.87
N TYR A 138 -0.08 -11.23 2.15
CA TYR A 138 0.96 -10.89 3.12
C TYR A 138 1.49 -12.14 3.82
N PHE A 139 2.82 -12.24 3.93
CA PHE A 139 3.50 -13.41 4.45
C PHE A 139 4.05 -13.15 5.86
N LEU A 140 3.74 -14.06 6.80
CA LEU A 140 4.08 -13.95 8.22
C LEU A 140 5.14 -14.98 8.66
N TRP A 141 5.82 -15.63 7.72
CA TRP A 141 6.57 -16.84 8.04
C TRP A 141 8.08 -16.77 7.78
N GLN A 142 8.63 -15.61 7.40
CA GLN A 142 10.07 -15.42 7.27
C GLN A 142 10.78 -15.75 8.59
N GLY A 143 11.58 -16.84 8.59
CA GLY A 143 12.26 -17.36 9.77
C GLY A 143 11.51 -18.45 10.55
N GLU A 144 10.21 -18.60 10.41
CA GLU A 144 9.40 -19.60 11.13
C GLU A 144 9.71 -21.05 10.72
N HIS A 145 10.17 -21.25 9.48
CA HIS A 145 10.54 -22.57 8.93
C HIS A 145 12.06 -22.83 8.93
N GLY A 146 12.80 -22.07 9.72
CA GLY A 146 14.22 -22.23 9.92
C GLY A 146 15.06 -21.16 9.21
N ASP A 147 16.28 -21.01 9.70
CA ASP A 147 17.29 -20.10 9.20
C ASP A 147 18.52 -20.92 8.78
N SER A 148 18.75 -21.00 7.48
CA SER A 148 19.92 -21.69 6.89
C SER A 148 21.09 -20.74 6.59
N GLY A 149 20.97 -19.48 6.99
CA GLY A 149 21.84 -18.38 6.58
C GLY A 149 21.26 -17.62 5.39
N VAL A 150 21.91 -16.54 5.00
CA VAL A 150 21.45 -15.73 3.87
C VAL A 150 21.95 -16.35 2.56
N PHE A 151 21.00 -16.81 1.77
CA PHE A 151 21.21 -17.23 0.39
C PHE A 151 20.32 -16.37 -0.50
N ASP A 152 20.94 -15.37 -1.14
CA ASP A 152 20.26 -14.48 -2.10
C ASP A 152 20.39 -15.04 -3.51
N LEU A 153 19.29 -15.47 -4.07
CA LEU A 153 19.28 -16.16 -5.36
C LEU A 153 19.63 -15.21 -6.52
N GLN A 154 19.22 -13.95 -6.47
CA GLN A 154 19.58 -12.99 -7.51
C GLN A 154 21.09 -12.74 -7.51
N LYS A 155 21.69 -12.49 -6.37
CA LYS A 155 23.15 -12.33 -6.23
C LYS A 155 23.91 -13.61 -6.67
N ILE A 156 23.35 -14.78 -6.37
CA ILE A 156 23.91 -16.07 -6.82
C ILE A 156 23.83 -16.19 -8.34
N ILE A 157 22.69 -15.85 -8.95
CA ILE A 157 22.51 -15.87 -10.40
C ILE A 157 23.49 -14.91 -11.09
N ASP A 158 23.66 -13.72 -10.55
CA ASP A 158 24.57 -12.72 -11.09
C ASP A 158 26.05 -13.15 -11.00
N GLU A 159 26.42 -13.89 -9.92
CA GLU A 159 27.77 -14.40 -9.74
C GLU A 159 28.09 -15.58 -10.69
N VAL A 160 27.16 -16.54 -10.84
CA VAL A 160 27.48 -17.83 -11.46
C VAL A 160 26.56 -18.23 -12.61
N GLY A 161 25.54 -17.47 -12.89
CA GLY A 161 24.52 -17.78 -13.89
C GLY A 161 23.48 -18.79 -13.43
N VAL A 162 22.35 -18.79 -14.12
CA VAL A 162 21.16 -19.61 -13.84
C VAL A 162 21.48 -21.11 -13.78
N GLU A 163 22.28 -21.64 -14.71
CA GLU A 163 22.59 -23.06 -14.79
C GLU A 163 23.37 -23.58 -13.55
N ALA A 164 24.31 -22.78 -13.04
CA ALA A 164 25.08 -23.15 -11.87
C ALA A 164 24.24 -22.97 -10.59
N ALA A 165 23.48 -21.89 -10.48
CA ALA A 165 22.54 -21.63 -9.37
C ALA A 165 21.49 -22.75 -9.25
N GLY A 166 20.96 -23.22 -10.38
CA GLY A 166 19.97 -24.28 -10.46
C GLY A 166 20.52 -25.71 -10.37
N SER A 167 21.81 -25.91 -10.19
CA SER A 167 22.43 -27.26 -10.18
C SER A 167 22.39 -27.86 -8.78
N THR A 168 21.97 -29.13 -8.68
CA THR A 168 22.05 -29.92 -7.43
C THR A 168 23.50 -30.22 -7.01
N LYS A 169 24.46 -30.07 -7.92
CA LYS A 169 25.89 -30.35 -7.67
C LYS A 169 26.60 -29.22 -6.92
N CYS A 170 25.99 -28.04 -6.81
CA CYS A 170 26.59 -26.88 -6.20
C CYS A 170 25.94 -26.56 -4.85
N ASN A 171 26.54 -27.06 -3.76
CA ASN A 171 26.09 -26.75 -2.40
C ASN A 171 26.71 -25.47 -1.83
N LYS A 172 27.62 -24.79 -2.54
CA LYS A 172 28.22 -23.51 -2.12
C LYS A 172 27.14 -22.45 -1.91
N TYR A 173 26.10 -22.52 -2.72
CA TYR A 173 24.99 -21.55 -2.73
C TYR A 173 23.74 -22.08 -1.98
N GLY A 174 23.96 -22.79 -0.90
CA GLY A 174 22.94 -23.38 -0.05
C GLY A 174 22.60 -24.83 -0.43
N PRO A 175 22.43 -25.72 0.56
CA PRO A 175 22.02 -27.10 0.32
C PRO A 175 20.54 -27.17 -0.11
N VAL A 176 20.15 -28.33 -0.68
CA VAL A 176 18.74 -28.66 -0.84
C VAL A 176 18.05 -28.63 0.53
N GLY A 177 16.91 -28.03 0.62
CA GLY A 177 16.15 -27.79 1.85
C GLY A 177 16.42 -26.43 2.49
N ALA A 178 17.46 -25.70 2.07
CA ALA A 178 17.72 -24.34 2.59
C ALA A 178 16.71 -23.33 2.02
N MET A 179 16.35 -22.35 2.87
CA MET A 179 15.58 -21.19 2.45
C MET A 179 16.47 -20.22 1.68
N HIS A 180 15.95 -19.69 0.59
CA HIS A 180 16.62 -18.71 -0.27
C HIS A 180 15.74 -17.50 -0.42
N TRP A 181 16.37 -16.33 -0.32
CA TRP A 181 15.77 -15.05 -0.67
C TRP A 181 15.87 -14.86 -2.17
N PHE A 182 14.83 -14.38 -2.83
CA PHE A 182 14.95 -14.12 -4.27
C PHE A 182 15.83 -12.88 -4.54
N ALA A 183 15.84 -11.90 -3.63
CA ALA A 183 16.69 -10.72 -3.61
C ALA A 183 16.71 -10.12 -2.19
N GLU A 184 17.40 -8.98 -2.00
CA GLU A 184 17.47 -8.29 -0.72
C GLU A 184 16.32 -7.29 -0.56
N PRO A 185 15.43 -7.45 0.45
CA PRO A 185 14.45 -6.42 0.79
C PRO A 185 15.12 -5.11 1.18
N LEU A 186 14.43 -3.97 1.03
CA LEU A 186 14.94 -2.68 1.48
C LEU A 186 15.29 -2.69 2.97
N TYR A 187 14.48 -3.35 3.77
CA TYR A 187 14.69 -3.50 5.23
C TYR A 187 15.61 -4.65 5.61
N GLY A 188 16.36 -5.23 4.65
CA GLY A 188 17.29 -6.34 4.85
C GLY A 188 16.58 -7.70 4.98
N TYR A 189 17.33 -8.74 5.24
CA TYR A 189 16.81 -10.11 5.36
C TYR A 189 16.19 -10.35 6.74
N TYR A 190 15.06 -9.69 7.00
CA TYR A 190 14.37 -9.66 8.29
C TYR A 190 13.63 -10.95 8.63
N TYR A 191 13.38 -11.17 9.91
CA TYR A 191 12.38 -12.16 10.36
C TYR A 191 10.99 -11.53 10.41
N ALA A 192 9.96 -12.32 10.14
CA ALA A 192 8.56 -11.89 10.28
C ALA A 192 8.19 -11.44 11.71
N SER A 193 9.05 -11.65 12.69
CA SER A 193 8.88 -11.16 14.06
C SER A 193 9.42 -9.76 14.32
N ASP A 194 10.04 -9.12 13.32
CA ASP A 194 10.59 -7.75 13.44
C ASP A 194 9.44 -6.72 13.41
N GLN A 195 9.09 -6.20 14.58
CA GLN A 195 7.96 -5.29 14.73
C GLN A 195 8.21 -3.92 14.10
N TRP A 196 9.47 -3.49 13.99
CA TRP A 196 9.82 -2.27 13.28
C TRP A 196 9.44 -2.37 11.79
N VAL A 197 9.70 -3.54 11.16
CA VAL A 197 9.28 -3.79 9.77
C VAL A 197 7.76 -3.83 9.66
N HIS A 198 7.05 -4.45 10.64
CA HIS A 198 5.59 -4.44 10.64
C HIS A 198 5.02 -3.02 10.70
N ARG A 199 5.61 -2.13 11.50
CA ARG A 199 5.19 -0.73 11.58
C ARG A 199 5.38 -0.04 10.23
N LYS A 200 6.56 -0.13 9.63
CA LYS A 200 6.83 0.47 8.31
C LYS A 200 5.89 -0.09 7.21
N HIS A 201 5.60 -1.39 7.27
CA HIS A 201 4.60 -1.99 6.35
C HIS A 201 3.19 -1.43 6.59
N ALA A 202 2.75 -1.32 7.85
CA ALA A 202 1.44 -0.78 8.19
C ALA A 202 1.28 0.66 7.66
N GLU A 203 2.28 1.51 7.86
CA GLU A 203 2.32 2.90 7.38
C GLU A 203 2.25 2.97 5.85
N LEU A 204 3.16 2.28 5.17
CA LEU A 204 3.22 2.27 3.70
C LEU A 204 1.93 1.76 3.06
N LEU A 205 1.33 0.69 3.61
CA LEU A 205 0.12 0.11 3.05
C LEU A 205 -1.14 0.95 3.36
N THR A 206 -1.12 1.69 4.46
CA THR A 206 -2.12 2.72 4.76
C THR A 206 -2.02 3.87 3.75
N GLN A 207 -0.81 4.40 3.50
CA GLN A 207 -0.58 5.44 2.50
C GLN A 207 -0.98 5.00 1.08
N ALA A 208 -0.75 3.74 0.74
CA ALA A 208 -1.15 3.17 -0.55
C ALA A 208 -2.67 2.90 -0.65
N ASN A 209 -3.44 3.11 0.42
CA ASN A 209 -4.88 2.89 0.49
C ASN A 209 -5.29 1.43 0.18
N VAL A 210 -4.54 0.46 0.73
CA VAL A 210 -4.87 -0.97 0.71
C VAL A 210 -6.02 -1.22 1.68
N ASP A 211 -7.08 -1.93 1.27
CA ASP A 211 -8.25 -2.16 2.13
C ASP A 211 -8.03 -3.28 3.12
N PHE A 212 -7.36 -4.36 2.71
CA PHE A 212 -7.08 -5.46 3.62
C PHE A 212 -5.85 -6.28 3.23
N LEU A 213 -5.24 -6.89 4.24
CA LEU A 213 -4.17 -7.86 4.09
C LEU A 213 -4.75 -9.26 4.26
N TYR A 214 -4.51 -10.15 3.29
CA TYR A 214 -4.88 -11.55 3.49
C TYR A 214 -3.62 -12.37 3.78
N PHE A 215 -3.54 -12.83 5.04
CA PHE A 215 -2.37 -13.50 5.60
C PHE A 215 -2.25 -14.93 5.09
N ASP A 216 -1.08 -15.29 4.58
CA ASP A 216 -0.78 -16.66 4.20
C ASP A 216 -0.63 -17.57 5.41
N VAL A 217 -1.67 -18.36 5.68
CA VAL A 217 -1.67 -19.45 6.65
C VAL A 217 -2.03 -20.78 5.98
N THR A 218 -1.70 -20.89 4.68
CA THR A 218 -2.05 -22.05 3.83
C THR A 218 -1.28 -23.31 4.19
N ASN A 219 -0.12 -23.17 4.84
CA ASN A 219 0.77 -24.25 5.21
C ASN A 219 0.34 -25.04 6.47
N GLY A 220 -0.80 -24.69 7.05
CA GLY A 220 -1.33 -25.35 8.25
C GLY A 220 -0.80 -24.79 9.56
N TYR A 221 -0.17 -23.63 9.53
CA TYR A 221 0.29 -22.85 10.68
C TYR A 221 -0.41 -21.50 10.69
N SER A 222 -0.78 -21.02 11.87
CA SER A 222 -1.54 -19.76 12.03
C SER A 222 -0.66 -18.51 12.17
N TYR A 223 0.62 -18.68 12.51
CA TYR A 223 1.59 -17.59 12.75
C TYR A 223 1.06 -16.49 13.69
N LEU A 224 0.26 -16.85 14.70
CA LEU A 224 -0.48 -15.93 15.57
C LEU A 224 0.39 -14.85 16.21
N HIS A 225 1.64 -15.17 16.55
CA HIS A 225 2.53 -14.19 17.17
C HIS A 225 2.81 -13.02 16.23
N ASN A 226 3.17 -13.32 14.98
CA ASN A 226 3.49 -12.30 13.98
C ASN A 226 2.21 -11.58 13.51
N ALA A 227 1.11 -12.33 13.33
CA ALA A 227 -0.19 -11.75 12.98
C ALA A 227 -0.63 -10.69 14.01
N LYS A 228 -0.57 -11.01 15.31
CA LYS A 228 -0.97 -10.06 16.37
C LYS A 228 -0.08 -8.83 16.44
N LYS A 229 1.22 -8.95 16.19
CA LYS A 229 2.14 -7.81 16.14
C LYS A 229 1.82 -6.84 15.00
N LEU A 230 1.52 -7.38 13.82
CA LEU A 230 1.11 -6.54 12.71
C LEU A 230 -0.27 -5.91 12.96
N MET A 231 -1.24 -6.69 13.49
CA MET A 231 -2.55 -6.16 13.88
C MET A 231 -2.43 -5.07 14.94
N GLU A 232 -1.48 -5.15 15.87
CA GLU A 232 -1.18 -4.11 16.85
C GLU A 232 -0.78 -2.80 16.15
N CYS A 233 0.13 -2.85 15.18
CA CYS A 233 0.53 -1.66 14.40
C CYS A 233 -0.64 -1.06 13.61
N LEU A 234 -1.48 -1.90 12.99
CA LEU A 234 -2.67 -1.44 12.26
C LEU A 234 -3.70 -0.80 13.22
N HIS A 235 -3.89 -1.39 14.40
CA HIS A 235 -4.75 -0.84 15.44
C HIS A 235 -4.27 0.53 15.94
N GLU A 236 -2.96 0.68 16.21
CA GLU A 236 -2.36 1.94 16.62
C GLU A 236 -2.59 3.06 15.58
N LEU A 237 -2.53 2.74 14.29
CA LEU A 237 -2.85 3.68 13.21
C LEU A 237 -4.34 4.05 13.18
N ASN A 238 -5.23 3.08 13.37
CA ASN A 238 -6.68 3.32 13.47
C ASN A 238 -7.02 4.21 14.67
N GLU A 239 -6.39 3.98 15.84
CA GLU A 239 -6.56 4.84 17.02
C GLU A 239 -6.14 6.28 16.76
N GLN A 240 -5.19 6.49 15.87
CA GLN A 240 -4.78 7.81 15.42
C GLN A 240 -5.70 8.40 14.34
N GLY A 241 -6.70 7.64 13.87
CA GLY A 241 -7.67 8.07 12.86
C GLY A 241 -7.19 7.95 11.42
N PHE A 242 -6.23 7.08 11.17
CA PHE A 242 -5.87 6.64 9.83
C PHE A 242 -6.72 5.41 9.44
N ASP A 243 -6.91 5.20 8.15
CA ASP A 243 -7.66 4.06 7.62
C ASP A 243 -6.69 2.93 7.27
N ALA A 244 -6.21 2.24 8.31
CA ALA A 244 -5.24 1.18 8.16
C ALA A 244 -5.88 -0.07 7.53
N PRO A 245 -5.12 -0.87 6.74
CA PRO A 245 -5.63 -2.10 6.17
C PRO A 245 -6.20 -3.05 7.22
N GLN A 246 -7.36 -3.64 6.93
CA GLN A 246 -7.94 -4.69 7.75
C GLN A 246 -7.31 -6.05 7.43
N VAL A 247 -7.63 -7.12 8.17
CA VAL A 247 -7.00 -8.43 8.00
C VAL A 247 -7.99 -9.54 7.67
N VAL A 248 -7.53 -10.48 6.83
CA VAL A 248 -8.21 -11.72 6.48
C VAL A 248 -7.19 -12.87 6.57
N PHE A 249 -7.57 -14.05 7.02
CA PHE A 249 -6.69 -15.23 7.02
C PHE A 249 -7.02 -16.14 5.84
N TYR A 250 -6.01 -16.50 5.05
CA TYR A 250 -6.13 -17.41 3.92
C TYR A 250 -5.63 -18.81 4.31
N THR A 251 -6.55 -19.75 4.51
CA THR A 251 -6.24 -21.11 4.98
C THR A 251 -6.32 -22.16 3.87
N ASN A 252 -5.60 -23.28 4.03
CA ASN A 252 -5.68 -24.43 3.14
C ASN A 252 -5.36 -25.74 3.85
N SER A 253 -4.09 -26.06 4.12
CA SER A 253 -3.70 -27.28 4.84
C SER A 253 -4.24 -27.22 6.27
N ASN A 254 -4.89 -28.30 6.73
CA ASN A 254 -5.49 -28.36 8.06
C ASN A 254 -6.42 -27.16 8.38
N ALA A 255 -7.14 -26.65 7.36
CA ALA A 255 -7.89 -25.41 7.45
C ALA A 255 -8.81 -25.34 8.68
N ALA A 256 -9.59 -26.40 8.96
CA ALA A 256 -10.50 -26.42 10.12
C ALA A 256 -9.75 -26.30 11.47
N GLY A 257 -8.54 -26.86 11.57
CA GLY A 257 -7.70 -26.72 12.76
C GLY A 257 -7.16 -25.30 12.89
N VAL A 258 -6.63 -24.75 11.81
CA VAL A 258 -6.09 -23.38 11.75
C VAL A 258 -7.17 -22.33 12.01
N ILE A 259 -8.36 -22.47 11.39
CA ILE A 259 -9.49 -21.56 11.61
C ILE A 259 -9.90 -21.59 13.09
N ARG A 260 -9.99 -22.76 13.72
CA ARG A 260 -10.33 -22.88 15.13
C ARG A 260 -9.29 -22.25 16.05
N GLU A 261 -8.01 -22.39 15.72
CA GLU A 261 -6.91 -21.77 16.46
C GLU A 261 -6.99 -20.24 16.37
N ILE A 262 -7.16 -19.71 15.15
CA ILE A 262 -7.32 -18.26 14.90
C ILE A 262 -8.56 -17.73 15.62
N TYR A 263 -9.70 -18.42 15.50
CA TYR A 263 -10.93 -18.06 16.20
C TYR A 263 -10.71 -17.94 17.72
N ASN A 264 -10.12 -18.94 18.34
CA ASN A 264 -9.91 -18.94 19.79
C ASN A 264 -8.89 -17.90 20.26
N ALA A 265 -7.88 -17.59 19.44
CA ALA A 265 -6.77 -16.75 19.85
C ALA A 265 -6.93 -15.27 19.47
N ILE A 266 -7.77 -14.95 18.48
CA ILE A 266 -7.99 -13.60 17.98
C ILE A 266 -9.44 -13.19 18.17
N TYR A 267 -10.37 -13.79 17.42
CA TYR A 267 -11.75 -13.33 17.34
C TYR A 267 -12.51 -13.49 18.66
N LYS A 268 -12.42 -14.64 19.27
CA LYS A 268 -13.07 -14.91 20.59
C LYS A 268 -12.49 -14.08 21.74
N GLN A 269 -11.27 -13.58 21.57
CA GLN A 269 -10.59 -12.72 22.55
C GLN A 269 -10.70 -11.23 22.23
N ASN A 270 -11.43 -10.87 21.18
CA ASN A 270 -11.54 -9.47 20.71
C ASN A 270 -10.18 -8.78 20.54
N VAL A 271 -9.21 -9.47 19.92
CA VAL A 271 -7.89 -8.89 19.67
C VAL A 271 -8.00 -7.93 18.48
N TYR A 272 -7.92 -6.65 18.74
CA TYR A 272 -7.96 -5.56 17.75
C TYR A 272 -9.12 -5.69 16.74
N PRO A 273 -10.40 -5.66 17.17
CA PRO A 273 -11.55 -5.93 16.30
C PRO A 273 -11.73 -4.89 15.18
N ASP A 274 -11.21 -3.68 15.34
CA ASP A 274 -11.16 -2.63 14.32
C ASP A 274 -10.29 -3.00 13.11
N THR A 275 -9.40 -3.99 13.25
CA THR A 275 -8.55 -4.48 12.16
C THR A 275 -9.17 -5.65 11.39
N TRP A 276 -10.38 -6.11 11.70
CA TRP A 276 -10.97 -7.26 11.02
C TRP A 276 -11.75 -6.86 9.77
N PHE A 277 -11.37 -7.41 8.61
CA PHE A 277 -12.14 -7.19 7.40
C PHE A 277 -13.44 -7.98 7.45
N CYS A 278 -14.55 -7.30 7.26
CA CYS A 278 -15.86 -7.88 7.42
C CYS A 278 -16.77 -7.64 6.21
N ILE A 279 -17.61 -8.61 5.93
CA ILE A 279 -18.68 -8.52 4.94
C ILE A 279 -20.00 -8.87 5.63
N ASN A 280 -21.01 -8.02 5.48
CA ASN A 280 -22.31 -8.19 6.12
C ASN A 280 -22.23 -8.37 7.65
N GLY A 281 -21.33 -7.60 8.28
CA GLY A 281 -21.17 -7.58 9.73
C GLY A 281 -20.43 -8.79 10.34
N LYS A 282 -19.90 -9.70 9.51
CA LYS A 282 -19.13 -10.87 9.98
C LYS A 282 -17.70 -10.81 9.45
N PRO A 283 -16.70 -11.18 10.28
CA PRO A 283 -15.32 -11.26 9.81
C PRO A 283 -15.18 -12.25 8.65
N VAL A 284 -14.33 -11.89 7.68
CA VAL A 284 -14.04 -12.75 6.53
C VAL A 284 -12.90 -13.69 6.85
N ILE A 285 -13.07 -14.96 6.49
CA ILE A 285 -11.99 -15.93 6.47
C ILE A 285 -12.03 -16.76 5.18
N ILE A 286 -10.86 -17.10 4.64
CA ILE A 286 -10.75 -17.87 3.40
C ILE A 286 -10.42 -19.33 3.73
N GLY A 287 -11.28 -20.26 3.31
CA GLY A 287 -11.12 -21.69 3.57
C GLY A 287 -12.28 -22.52 3.09
N PRO A 288 -12.32 -23.83 3.42
CA PRO A 288 -13.46 -24.69 3.12
C PRO A 288 -14.72 -24.22 3.84
N MET A 289 -15.85 -24.19 3.13
CA MET A 289 -17.13 -23.68 3.65
C MET A 289 -17.62 -24.44 4.90
N ASP A 290 -17.29 -25.73 5.01
CA ASP A 290 -17.67 -26.59 6.15
C ASP A 290 -16.76 -26.43 7.37
N ALA A 291 -15.72 -25.57 7.29
CA ALA A 291 -14.85 -25.24 8.40
C ALA A 291 -15.33 -24.03 9.23
N ASN A 292 -16.46 -23.41 8.87
CA ASN A 292 -17.05 -22.32 9.65
C ASN A 292 -17.42 -22.79 11.07
N ILE A 293 -17.20 -21.93 12.04
CA ILE A 293 -17.50 -22.20 13.45
C ILE A 293 -18.82 -21.50 13.76
N ASP A 294 -19.88 -22.27 14.02
CA ASP A 294 -21.19 -21.78 14.44
C ASP A 294 -21.74 -20.60 13.59
N ASP A 295 -21.41 -20.61 12.29
CA ASP A 295 -21.74 -19.56 11.33
C ASP A 295 -21.16 -18.17 11.68
N TYR A 296 -20.05 -18.17 12.38
CA TYR A 296 -19.38 -16.96 12.86
C TYR A 296 -18.77 -16.11 11.75
N PHE A 297 -18.16 -16.73 10.74
CA PHE A 297 -17.44 -16.05 9.66
C PHE A 297 -18.28 -15.90 8.38
N THR A 298 -18.01 -14.85 7.63
CA THR A 298 -18.27 -14.83 6.20
C THR A 298 -17.18 -15.64 5.50
N MET A 299 -17.52 -16.86 5.07
CA MET A 299 -16.58 -17.78 4.43
C MET A 299 -16.41 -17.44 2.95
N LYS A 300 -15.17 -17.28 2.51
CA LYS A 300 -14.78 -17.30 1.10
C LYS A 300 -14.00 -18.57 0.81
N GLN A 301 -14.20 -19.18 -0.37
CA GLN A 301 -13.51 -20.43 -0.69
C GLN A 301 -12.07 -20.14 -1.15
N ASN A 302 -11.12 -20.88 -0.59
CA ASN A 302 -9.76 -20.88 -1.11
C ASN A 302 -9.75 -21.43 -2.53
N GLN A 303 -9.25 -20.66 -3.48
CA GLN A 303 -9.21 -20.98 -4.90
C GLN A 303 -7.78 -21.15 -5.38
N TRP A 304 -7.40 -22.38 -5.69
CA TRP A 304 -6.11 -22.67 -6.26
C TRP A 304 -6.09 -22.46 -7.79
N PRO A 305 -4.96 -22.02 -8.36
CA PRO A 305 -4.85 -21.77 -9.81
C PRO A 305 -5.11 -23.01 -10.68
N THR A 306 -4.83 -24.21 -10.15
CA THR A 306 -5.02 -25.51 -10.83
C THR A 306 -6.43 -26.03 -10.77
N GLU A 307 -7.30 -25.44 -9.96
CA GLU A 307 -8.66 -25.89 -9.76
C GLU A 307 -9.64 -25.24 -10.74
N GLN A 308 -10.77 -25.92 -10.94
CA GLN A 308 -11.93 -25.27 -11.57
C GLN A 308 -12.42 -24.14 -10.69
N SER A 309 -12.95 -23.09 -11.33
CA SER A 309 -13.49 -21.96 -10.59
C SER A 309 -14.57 -22.40 -9.62
N LYS A 310 -14.36 -22.14 -8.35
CA LYS A 310 -15.33 -22.36 -7.27
C LYS A 310 -16.26 -21.17 -7.21
N GLN A 311 -17.49 -21.46 -6.87
CA GLN A 311 -18.44 -20.42 -6.49
C GLN A 311 -17.96 -19.75 -5.20
N ASN A 312 -17.98 -18.42 -5.14
CA ASN A 312 -17.46 -17.67 -4.00
C ASN A 312 -15.96 -17.92 -3.73
N GLY A 313 -15.18 -18.24 -4.77
CA GLY A 313 -13.74 -18.47 -4.69
C GLY A 313 -12.97 -17.16 -4.62
N TRP A 314 -12.04 -17.07 -3.70
CA TRP A 314 -11.06 -16.00 -3.65
C TRP A 314 -9.68 -16.54 -4.05
N PRO A 315 -9.20 -16.18 -5.26
CA PRO A 315 -7.92 -16.68 -5.77
C PRO A 315 -6.75 -15.90 -5.20
N TRP A 316 -5.69 -16.60 -4.78
CA TRP A 316 -4.42 -15.93 -4.53
C TRP A 316 -3.62 -15.71 -5.83
N MET A 317 -3.86 -16.51 -6.88
CA MET A 317 -3.30 -16.34 -8.22
C MET A 317 -4.17 -17.06 -9.26
N ASP A 318 -4.01 -16.71 -10.53
CA ASP A 318 -4.58 -17.46 -11.66
C ASP A 318 -3.47 -17.89 -12.64
N PHE A 319 -3.54 -19.10 -13.17
CA PHE A 319 -2.62 -19.56 -14.23
C PHE A 319 -3.06 -19.13 -15.63
N THR A 320 -4.29 -18.65 -15.76
CA THR A 320 -4.83 -18.24 -17.07
C THR A 320 -4.63 -16.75 -17.29
N TRP A 321 -4.49 -16.40 -18.56
CA TRP A 321 -4.51 -15.02 -19.02
C TRP A 321 -5.53 -14.85 -20.15
N PRO A 322 -6.42 -13.87 -20.12
CA PRO A 322 -6.69 -12.95 -18.99
C PRO A 322 -7.16 -13.67 -17.72
N SER A 323 -6.88 -13.07 -16.55
CA SER A 323 -7.31 -13.63 -15.25
C SER A 323 -8.82 -13.82 -15.21
N ARG A 324 -9.23 -14.93 -14.57
CA ARG A 324 -10.65 -15.30 -14.44
C ARG A 324 -11.33 -14.43 -13.39
N LEU A 325 -12.60 -14.12 -13.65
CA LEU A 325 -13.47 -13.49 -12.67
C LEU A 325 -14.22 -14.56 -11.88
N TYR A 326 -14.11 -14.52 -10.56
CA TYR A 326 -14.75 -15.46 -9.64
C TYR A 326 -15.97 -14.81 -9.02
N ARG A 327 -17.17 -15.32 -9.36
CA ARG A 327 -18.43 -14.75 -8.91
C ARG A 327 -18.98 -15.50 -7.70
N SER A 328 -19.59 -14.76 -6.79
CA SER A 328 -20.38 -15.34 -5.72
C SER A 328 -21.67 -15.97 -6.24
N ALA A 329 -22.25 -16.85 -5.44
CA ALA A 329 -23.62 -17.31 -5.63
C ALA A 329 -24.65 -16.22 -5.37
N TYR A 330 -24.23 -15.18 -4.64
CA TYR A 330 -25.07 -14.10 -4.17
C TYR A 330 -24.58 -12.81 -4.80
N ASP A 331 -25.44 -12.12 -5.53
CA ASP A 331 -25.06 -10.90 -6.27
C ASP A 331 -24.48 -9.80 -5.38
N PHE A 332 -24.88 -9.76 -4.11
CA PHE A 332 -24.41 -8.76 -3.15
C PHE A 332 -23.00 -9.05 -2.58
N ASP A 333 -22.48 -10.26 -2.77
CA ASP A 333 -21.13 -10.61 -2.28
C ASP A 333 -20.00 -10.13 -3.21
N GLY A 334 -20.34 -9.61 -4.37
CA GLY A 334 -19.38 -9.15 -5.38
C GLY A 334 -18.55 -10.26 -6.04
N ALA A 335 -17.81 -9.90 -7.06
CA ALA A 335 -16.88 -10.79 -7.74
C ALA A 335 -15.43 -10.53 -7.29
N ALA A 336 -14.58 -11.55 -7.36
CA ALA A 336 -13.16 -11.44 -7.07
C ALA A 336 -12.31 -11.74 -8.31
N ILE A 337 -11.16 -11.10 -8.42
CA ILE A 337 -10.15 -11.35 -9.46
C ILE A 337 -8.76 -11.29 -8.84
N SER A 338 -7.84 -12.15 -9.29
CA SER A 338 -6.44 -12.04 -8.88
C SER A 338 -5.64 -11.13 -9.80
N VAL A 339 -4.74 -10.39 -9.20
CA VAL A 339 -3.70 -9.58 -9.85
C VAL A 339 -2.35 -10.07 -9.37
N SER A 340 -1.52 -10.60 -10.25
CA SER A 340 -0.21 -11.14 -9.90
C SER A 340 0.91 -10.33 -10.55
N ILE A 341 1.93 -9.98 -9.78
CA ILE A 341 3.09 -9.23 -10.26
C ILE A 341 3.88 -10.05 -11.28
N ALA A 342 4.15 -11.32 -10.96
CA ALA A 342 4.54 -12.34 -11.92
C ALA A 342 3.58 -13.53 -11.79
N GLN A 343 3.41 -14.32 -12.85
CA GLN A 343 2.34 -15.32 -12.93
C GLN A 343 2.84 -16.68 -13.40
N HIS A 344 2.47 -17.73 -12.68
CA HIS A 344 2.62 -19.12 -13.15
C HIS A 344 1.72 -19.42 -14.34
N SER A 345 2.07 -20.45 -15.09
CA SER A 345 1.23 -20.93 -16.19
C SER A 345 1.17 -22.46 -16.24
N GLY A 346 0.41 -23.03 -15.33
CA GLY A 346 0.09 -24.47 -15.34
C GLY A 346 1.01 -25.38 -14.52
N THR A 347 1.90 -24.82 -13.71
CA THR A 347 2.75 -25.55 -12.75
C THR A 347 2.85 -24.81 -11.44
N VAL A 348 3.02 -25.56 -10.36
CA VAL A 348 3.33 -24.99 -9.04
C VAL A 348 4.83 -24.82 -8.80
N ALA A 349 5.67 -25.47 -9.61
CA ALA A 349 7.12 -25.34 -9.57
C ALA A 349 7.56 -24.15 -10.43
N PHE A 350 7.40 -22.94 -9.93
CA PHE A 350 7.58 -21.69 -10.67
C PHE A 350 8.96 -21.57 -11.31
N SER A 351 10.00 -21.77 -10.52
CA SER A 351 11.38 -21.64 -11.00
C SER A 351 11.78 -22.73 -11.98
N ASP A 352 11.19 -23.93 -11.90
CA ASP A 352 11.53 -25.02 -12.83
C ASP A 352 11.25 -24.62 -14.28
N SER A 353 10.14 -23.93 -14.53
CA SER A 353 9.83 -23.45 -15.87
C SER A 353 10.57 -22.18 -16.27
N SER A 354 10.91 -21.29 -15.32
CA SER A 354 11.48 -19.98 -15.60
C SER A 354 12.99 -19.97 -15.64
N LEU A 355 13.65 -20.55 -14.64
CA LEU A 355 15.12 -20.60 -14.57
C LEU A 355 15.74 -21.42 -15.69
N TYR A 356 15.02 -22.41 -16.25
CA TYR A 356 15.53 -23.32 -17.26
C TYR A 356 14.91 -23.14 -18.66
N ASN A 357 14.45 -21.92 -18.95
CA ASN A 357 13.90 -21.56 -20.26
C ASN A 357 12.66 -22.37 -20.66
N ASN A 358 11.83 -22.73 -19.74
CA ASN A 358 10.58 -23.42 -20.06
C ASN A 358 9.53 -22.50 -20.73
N HIS A 359 9.69 -21.19 -20.61
CA HIS A 359 8.89 -20.16 -21.29
C HIS A 359 7.37 -20.28 -21.04
N THR A 360 6.96 -20.88 -19.93
CA THR A 360 5.54 -21.06 -19.62
C THR A 360 5.02 -20.07 -18.60
N ASN A 361 5.90 -19.39 -17.88
CA ASN A 361 5.56 -18.40 -16.86
C ASN A 361 5.72 -16.98 -17.39
N ARG A 362 4.95 -16.07 -16.82
CA ARG A 362 5.07 -14.64 -17.07
C ARG A 362 5.86 -14.00 -15.95
N GLY A 363 7.05 -13.50 -16.26
CA GLY A 363 7.81 -12.67 -15.35
C GLY A 363 7.25 -11.25 -15.25
N ARG A 364 7.88 -10.44 -14.43
CA ARG A 364 7.50 -9.03 -14.20
C ARG A 364 7.58 -8.17 -15.46
N SER A 365 8.54 -8.44 -16.35
CA SER A 365 8.73 -7.75 -17.64
C SER A 365 7.73 -8.16 -18.73
N PHE A 366 6.92 -9.18 -18.45
CA PHE A 366 6.02 -9.74 -19.45
C PHE A 366 4.74 -8.92 -19.56
N TRP A 367 4.36 -8.55 -20.78
CA TRP A 367 3.05 -7.96 -21.07
C TRP A 367 2.43 -8.62 -22.29
N ALA A 368 1.10 -8.73 -22.30
CA ALA A 368 0.35 -9.12 -23.48
C ALA A 368 -1.11 -8.67 -23.35
N GLU A 369 -1.60 -7.99 -24.36
CA GLU A 369 -3.00 -7.59 -24.46
C GLU A 369 -3.94 -8.78 -24.75
N LYS A 370 -3.39 -9.86 -25.28
CA LYS A 370 -4.16 -11.03 -25.71
C LYS A 370 -3.63 -12.29 -25.05
N ARG A 371 -4.46 -13.34 -25.05
CA ARG A 371 -4.11 -14.64 -24.55
C ARG A 371 -2.77 -15.09 -25.13
N SER A 372 -1.78 -15.25 -24.26
CA SER A 372 -0.43 -15.64 -24.65
C SER A 372 -0.40 -17.08 -25.15
N ASN A 373 0.42 -17.32 -26.13
CA ASN A 373 0.81 -18.65 -26.56
C ASN A 373 2.33 -18.80 -26.38
N ASP A 374 2.82 -20.02 -26.51
CA ASP A 374 4.25 -20.36 -26.29
C ASP A 374 5.23 -19.47 -27.08
N LYS A 375 4.84 -19.01 -28.27
CA LYS A 375 5.70 -18.16 -29.10
C LYS A 375 5.83 -16.74 -28.50
N ILE A 376 4.74 -16.19 -27.96
CA ILE A 376 4.76 -14.86 -27.32
C ILE A 376 5.56 -14.94 -26.03
N LEU A 377 5.36 -15.99 -25.23
CA LEU A 377 6.11 -16.20 -23.99
C LEU A 377 7.61 -16.32 -24.25
N LEU A 378 8.00 -17.07 -25.28
CA LEU A 378 9.40 -17.19 -25.68
C LEU A 378 9.99 -15.85 -26.12
N GLN A 379 9.27 -15.08 -26.93
CA GLN A 379 9.72 -13.77 -27.37
C GLN A 379 9.96 -12.83 -26.20
N ARG A 380 9.03 -12.76 -25.24
CA ARG A 380 9.17 -11.92 -24.05
C ARG A 380 10.33 -12.36 -23.17
N TYR A 381 10.54 -13.63 -23.02
CA TYR A 381 11.69 -14.16 -22.29
C TYR A 381 13.03 -13.76 -22.93
N GLU A 382 13.15 -13.83 -24.27
CA GLU A 382 14.37 -13.41 -24.96
C GLU A 382 14.60 -11.90 -24.92
N GLU A 383 13.54 -11.09 -24.96
CA GLU A 383 13.61 -9.64 -24.76
C GLU A 383 14.13 -9.30 -23.36
N TRP A 384 13.57 -9.91 -22.31
CA TRP A 384 14.04 -9.75 -20.94
C TRP A 384 15.51 -10.21 -20.76
N LYS A 385 15.91 -11.32 -21.35
CA LYS A 385 17.32 -11.74 -21.30
C LYS A 385 18.28 -10.76 -21.94
N ALA A 386 17.83 -10.06 -22.97
CA ALA A 386 18.62 -9.05 -23.65
C ALA A 386 18.70 -7.75 -22.83
N ASP A 387 17.64 -7.43 -22.09
CA ASP A 387 17.53 -6.25 -21.23
C ASP A 387 16.82 -6.62 -19.89
N PRO A 388 17.56 -7.06 -18.88
CA PRO A 388 16.98 -7.39 -17.58
C PRO A 388 16.33 -6.22 -16.84
N THR A 389 16.61 -4.96 -17.22
CA THR A 389 15.99 -3.77 -16.61
C THR A 389 14.51 -3.67 -16.91
N LEU A 390 14.00 -4.40 -17.91
CA LEU A 390 12.57 -4.55 -18.15
C LEU A 390 11.80 -5.07 -16.93
N THR A 391 12.47 -5.79 -16.02
CA THR A 391 11.91 -6.21 -14.73
C THR A 391 11.40 -5.02 -13.92
N TYR A 392 12.06 -3.86 -14.01
CA TYR A 392 11.70 -2.68 -13.19
C TYR A 392 10.40 -2.01 -13.62
N GLN A 393 9.95 -2.27 -14.86
CA GLN A 393 8.79 -1.61 -15.45
C GLN A 393 7.44 -2.13 -14.95
N GLY A 394 7.38 -3.35 -14.38
CA GLY A 394 6.16 -3.92 -13.87
C GLY A 394 5.05 -4.13 -14.92
N LEU A 395 5.44 -4.51 -16.15
CA LEU A 395 4.52 -4.60 -17.31
C LEU A 395 3.44 -5.67 -17.09
N ASN A 396 3.80 -6.84 -16.50
CA ASN A 396 2.81 -7.86 -16.19
C ASN A 396 1.84 -7.38 -15.09
N PHE A 397 2.35 -6.68 -14.08
CA PHE A 397 1.55 -6.14 -12.99
C PHE A 397 0.52 -5.13 -13.53
N GLN A 398 0.96 -4.21 -14.40
CA GLN A 398 0.06 -3.25 -15.04
C GLN A 398 -1.03 -3.94 -15.87
N ALA A 399 -0.66 -4.91 -16.72
CA ALA A 399 -1.61 -5.64 -17.54
C ALA A 399 -2.65 -6.40 -16.69
N GLN A 400 -2.24 -6.95 -15.56
CA GLN A 400 -3.13 -7.64 -14.62
C GLN A 400 -4.09 -6.68 -13.92
N PHE A 401 -3.61 -5.51 -13.47
CA PHE A 401 -4.45 -4.49 -12.86
C PHE A 401 -5.43 -3.87 -13.88
N ASP A 402 -4.98 -3.53 -15.07
CA ASP A 402 -5.85 -3.02 -16.12
C ASP A 402 -6.97 -4.02 -16.42
N ARG A 403 -6.64 -5.33 -16.46
CA ARG A 403 -7.66 -6.37 -16.60
C ARG A 403 -8.64 -6.40 -15.44
N ALA A 404 -8.17 -6.20 -14.20
CA ALA A 404 -9.05 -6.21 -13.02
C ALA A 404 -10.00 -5.00 -13.04
N ILE A 405 -9.48 -3.82 -13.35
CA ILE A 405 -10.26 -2.57 -13.46
C ILE A 405 -11.30 -2.66 -14.59
N ASP A 406 -10.97 -3.29 -15.72
CA ASP A 406 -11.89 -3.50 -16.84
C ASP A 406 -13.04 -4.48 -16.52
N THR A 407 -13.06 -5.07 -15.32
CA THR A 407 -14.11 -5.98 -14.87
C THR A 407 -14.98 -5.33 -13.81
N ASP A 408 -16.11 -5.99 -13.50
CA ASP A 408 -16.98 -5.63 -12.39
C ASP A 408 -16.55 -6.33 -11.07
N ALA A 409 -15.23 -6.56 -10.89
CA ALA A 409 -14.71 -7.18 -9.68
C ALA A 409 -14.79 -6.21 -8.49
N MET A 410 -15.55 -6.59 -7.46
CA MET A 410 -15.57 -5.86 -6.20
C MET A 410 -14.26 -6.07 -5.42
N TYR A 411 -13.67 -7.27 -5.50
CA TYR A 411 -12.46 -7.62 -4.76
C TYR A 411 -11.30 -7.88 -5.72
N ILE A 412 -10.30 -7.01 -5.67
CA ILE A 412 -9.05 -7.13 -6.43
C ILE A 412 -7.99 -7.69 -5.48
N LEU A 413 -7.58 -8.95 -5.71
CA LEU A 413 -6.68 -9.69 -4.84
C LEU A 413 -5.28 -9.69 -5.42
N VAL A 414 -4.40 -8.87 -4.86
CA VAL A 414 -3.02 -8.69 -5.33
C VAL A 414 -2.10 -9.70 -4.67
N THR A 415 -1.27 -10.36 -5.47
CA THR A 415 -0.25 -11.30 -4.99
C THR A 415 1.12 -10.82 -5.42
N GLY A 416 1.97 -10.34 -4.53
CA GLY A 416 1.88 -10.27 -3.06
C GLY A 416 2.67 -9.07 -2.55
N TRP A 417 2.85 -9.03 -1.23
CA TRP A 417 3.69 -7.99 -0.62
C TRP A 417 5.12 -8.46 -0.40
N ASN A 418 5.33 -9.51 0.42
CA ASN A 418 6.62 -9.82 1.02
C ASN A 418 6.99 -11.32 1.04
N GLU A 419 6.66 -12.09 0.01
CA GLU A 419 7.11 -13.48 -0.12
C GLU A 419 8.55 -13.57 -0.63
N TRP A 420 9.49 -13.07 0.17
CA TRP A 420 10.91 -13.02 -0.19
C TRP A 420 11.60 -14.37 -0.24
N VAL A 421 11.06 -15.37 0.43
CA VAL A 421 11.78 -16.60 0.78
C VAL A 421 11.11 -17.83 0.18
N ALA A 422 11.89 -18.67 -0.49
CA ALA A 422 11.46 -19.97 -0.99
C ALA A 422 12.46 -21.07 -0.63
N GLN A 423 11.94 -22.28 -0.38
CA GLN A 423 12.80 -23.42 -0.13
C GLN A 423 13.42 -23.96 -1.40
N ARG A 424 14.74 -24.16 -1.39
CA ARG A 424 15.48 -24.82 -2.45
C ARG A 424 15.18 -26.31 -2.45
N GLN A 425 14.51 -26.82 -3.48
CA GLN A 425 14.01 -28.18 -3.55
C GLN A 425 14.61 -28.97 -4.70
N ASN A 426 14.59 -30.31 -4.57
CA ASN A 426 14.96 -31.26 -5.62
C ASN A 426 14.04 -32.48 -5.57
N THR A 427 13.32 -32.73 -6.66
CA THR A 427 12.47 -33.91 -6.81
C THR A 427 13.04 -34.85 -7.87
N ASN A 428 14.08 -35.61 -7.53
CA ASN A 428 14.65 -36.66 -8.36
C ASN A 428 15.21 -36.23 -9.73
N SER A 429 15.59 -34.98 -9.89
CA SER A 429 16.25 -34.44 -11.07
C SER A 429 17.63 -33.86 -10.70
N ASP A 430 18.46 -33.58 -11.70
CA ASP A 430 19.70 -32.81 -11.48
C ASP A 430 19.46 -31.32 -11.31
N ARG A 431 18.19 -30.87 -11.36
CA ARG A 431 17.77 -29.49 -11.28
C ARG A 431 17.16 -29.16 -9.94
N ILE A 432 17.39 -27.93 -9.51
CA ILE A 432 16.74 -27.29 -8.35
C ILE A 432 15.47 -26.60 -8.83
N TRP A 433 14.49 -26.55 -7.97
CA TRP A 433 13.33 -25.69 -8.14
C TRP A 433 12.96 -25.00 -6.82
N PHE A 434 12.27 -23.88 -6.94
CA PHE A 434 11.74 -23.08 -5.84
C PHE A 434 10.23 -22.92 -6.03
N VAL A 435 9.47 -22.98 -4.93
CA VAL A 435 8.03 -22.77 -4.98
C VAL A 435 7.79 -21.26 -4.91
N ASP A 436 6.89 -20.78 -5.77
CA ASP A 436 6.28 -19.46 -5.74
C ASP A 436 7.20 -18.27 -6.04
N THR A 437 8.46 -18.32 -5.77
CA THR A 437 9.42 -17.25 -6.08
C THR A 437 10.77 -17.81 -6.47
N SER A 438 11.51 -17.13 -7.35
CA SER A 438 12.81 -17.67 -7.77
C SER A 438 13.88 -16.63 -8.01
N SER A 439 13.59 -15.51 -8.62
CA SER A 439 14.51 -14.43 -8.92
C SER A 439 13.76 -13.13 -8.93
N MET A 440 14.46 -12.03 -9.09
CA MET A 440 13.81 -10.72 -9.20
C MET A 440 12.73 -10.72 -10.30
N GLU A 441 13.00 -11.31 -11.49
CA GLU A 441 12.02 -11.34 -12.59
C GLU A 441 10.79 -12.20 -12.28
N PHE A 442 10.98 -13.33 -11.57
CA PHE A 442 9.93 -14.33 -11.36
C PHE A 442 9.42 -14.42 -9.93
N SER A 443 9.63 -13.40 -9.12
CA SER A 443 9.00 -13.20 -7.81
C SER A 443 7.73 -12.34 -7.94
N ARG A 444 6.91 -12.31 -6.89
CA ARG A 444 5.55 -11.71 -6.97
C ARG A 444 5.30 -10.57 -5.99
N ASP A 445 6.34 -10.00 -5.44
CA ASP A 445 6.21 -9.07 -4.32
C ASP A 445 6.36 -7.62 -4.75
N SER A 446 5.60 -6.75 -4.10
CA SER A 446 5.63 -5.29 -4.31
C SER A 446 6.35 -4.53 -3.20
N GLU A 447 6.79 -5.21 -2.15
CA GLU A 447 7.68 -4.59 -1.14
C GLU A 447 8.96 -4.11 -1.80
N MET A 448 9.49 -2.99 -1.33
CA MET A 448 10.68 -2.37 -1.86
C MET A 448 11.90 -3.26 -1.69
N MET A 449 12.81 -3.22 -2.63
CA MET A 449 14.07 -3.93 -2.57
C MET A 449 15.27 -2.97 -2.52
N ARG A 450 16.36 -3.45 -1.98
CA ARG A 450 17.63 -2.72 -2.03
C ARG A 450 18.24 -2.85 -3.42
N GLY A 451 18.42 -1.72 -4.10
CA GLY A 451 18.81 -1.72 -5.52
C GLY A 451 17.70 -2.30 -6.43
N GLY A 452 18.06 -2.76 -7.63
CA GLY A 452 17.11 -3.35 -8.57
C GLY A 452 15.93 -2.43 -8.91
N TYR A 453 14.70 -2.89 -8.67
CA TYR A 453 13.49 -2.10 -8.96
C TYR A 453 13.15 -1.10 -7.84
N PHE A 454 13.86 -1.11 -6.73
CA PHE A 454 13.67 -0.25 -5.56
C PHE A 454 12.18 -0.14 -5.13
N ASP A 455 11.57 1.06 -5.16
CA ASP A 455 10.18 1.30 -4.76
C ASP A 455 9.17 1.33 -5.92
N ASN A 456 9.62 1.08 -7.14
CA ASN A 456 8.77 1.18 -8.34
C ASN A 456 7.48 0.34 -8.25
N TYR A 457 7.52 -0.85 -7.63
CA TYR A 457 6.35 -1.70 -7.48
C TYR A 457 5.40 -1.23 -6.38
N TYR A 458 5.95 -0.63 -5.33
CA TYR A 458 5.14 0.00 -4.29
C TYR A 458 4.37 1.20 -4.84
N ILE A 459 5.05 2.10 -5.55
CA ILE A 459 4.41 3.26 -6.19
C ILE A 459 3.41 2.80 -7.27
N GLN A 460 3.74 1.77 -8.04
CA GLN A 460 2.83 1.20 -9.03
C GLN A 460 1.60 0.57 -8.37
N LEU A 461 1.72 -0.06 -7.20
CA LEU A 461 0.61 -0.56 -6.42
C LEU A 461 -0.33 0.58 -6.01
N ALA A 462 0.20 1.62 -5.35
CA ALA A 462 -0.56 2.78 -4.91
C ALA A 462 -1.27 3.49 -6.07
N TYR A 463 -0.56 3.73 -7.15
CA TYR A 463 -1.06 4.29 -8.40
C TYR A 463 -2.24 3.49 -8.98
N ASN A 464 -2.14 2.16 -9.04
CA ASN A 464 -3.21 1.29 -9.55
C ASN A 464 -4.40 1.20 -8.58
N ILE A 465 -4.17 1.29 -7.28
CA ILE A 465 -5.25 1.39 -6.29
C ILE A 465 -6.05 2.69 -6.51
N GLN A 466 -5.38 3.82 -6.70
CA GLN A 466 -6.06 5.07 -7.05
C GLN A 466 -6.85 4.95 -8.37
N LYS A 467 -6.31 4.27 -9.37
CA LYS A 467 -7.01 4.03 -10.63
C LYS A 467 -8.26 3.17 -10.45
N ALA A 468 -8.21 2.18 -9.57
CA ALA A 468 -9.33 1.28 -9.29
C ALA A 468 -10.41 1.92 -8.42
N LYS A 469 -10.02 2.62 -7.36
CA LYS A 469 -10.91 3.13 -6.32
C LYS A 469 -11.29 4.61 -6.51
N GLY A 470 -10.60 5.32 -7.39
CA GLY A 470 -10.57 6.77 -7.44
C GLY A 470 -9.52 7.34 -6.47
N SER A 471 -9.28 8.62 -6.54
CA SER A 471 -8.33 9.33 -5.67
C SER A 471 -9.07 10.18 -4.65
N ALA A 472 -8.41 10.48 -3.53
CA ALA A 472 -8.95 11.40 -2.55
C ALA A 472 -9.32 12.75 -3.20
N PRO A 473 -10.41 13.38 -2.78
CA PRO A 473 -10.79 14.69 -3.31
C PRO A 473 -9.66 15.71 -3.11
N VAL A 474 -9.38 16.51 -4.10
CA VAL A 474 -8.49 17.63 -3.95
C VAL A 474 -9.13 18.64 -3.01
N VAL A 475 -8.43 18.96 -1.93
CA VAL A 475 -8.86 20.00 -0.99
C VAL A 475 -8.22 21.32 -1.38
N VAL A 476 -9.06 22.24 -1.83
CA VAL A 476 -8.64 23.63 -2.05
C VAL A 476 -8.48 24.26 -0.66
N GLN A 477 -7.26 24.64 -0.33
CA GLN A 477 -6.94 25.22 0.95
C GLN A 477 -7.10 26.73 0.91
N ASP A 478 -7.78 27.28 1.90
CA ASP A 478 -7.75 28.73 2.13
C ASP A 478 -6.38 29.11 2.72
N ALA A 479 -5.49 29.48 1.86
CA ALA A 479 -4.08 29.67 2.17
C ALA A 479 -3.70 31.13 2.24
N ARG A 480 -4.58 32.02 2.68
CA ARG A 480 -4.29 33.45 2.66
C ARG A 480 -4.30 34.06 4.05
N ASN A 481 -3.60 33.39 4.96
CA ASN A 481 -3.43 33.87 6.31
C ASN A 481 -1.98 34.32 6.52
N PRO A 482 -1.69 35.62 6.54
CA PRO A 482 -0.33 36.10 6.81
C PRO A 482 0.08 35.69 8.23
N ILE A 483 1.31 35.21 8.36
CA ILE A 483 1.91 34.78 9.63
C ILE A 483 3.06 35.71 10.00
N ASP A 484 3.00 36.28 11.21
CA ASP A 484 4.15 36.92 11.83
C ASP A 484 5.03 35.84 12.49
N VAL A 485 6.16 35.48 11.89
CA VAL A 485 7.07 34.48 12.43
C VAL A 485 7.61 34.85 13.82
N SER A 486 7.63 36.15 14.18
CA SER A 486 8.00 36.60 15.53
C SER A 486 6.84 36.49 16.53
N GLY A 487 5.62 36.32 16.03
CA GLY A 487 4.38 36.28 16.82
C GLY A 487 4.12 34.96 17.52
N ALA A 488 2.91 34.81 18.06
CA ALA A 488 2.50 33.57 18.75
C ALA A 488 2.09 32.48 17.74
N PHE A 489 2.29 31.21 18.13
CA PHE A 489 1.85 30.06 17.32
C PHE A 489 0.31 29.96 17.20
N SER A 490 -0.46 30.56 18.08
CA SER A 490 -1.93 30.58 18.02
C SER A 490 -2.50 31.23 16.75
N GLN A 491 -1.70 32.00 15.98
CA GLN A 491 -2.15 32.52 14.68
C GLN A 491 -2.39 31.38 13.66
N TRP A 492 -1.77 30.21 13.84
CA TRP A 492 -2.01 29.01 13.03
C TRP A 492 -3.37 28.35 13.27
N ASP A 493 -4.12 28.75 14.30
CA ASP A 493 -5.50 28.27 14.54
C ASP A 493 -6.45 28.73 13.42
N ALA A 494 -6.09 29.81 12.70
CA ALA A 494 -6.82 30.28 11.52
C ALA A 494 -6.64 29.35 10.31
N VAL A 495 -5.51 28.66 10.18
CA VAL A 495 -5.22 27.70 9.12
C VAL A 495 -5.89 26.37 9.47
N LYS A 496 -6.99 26.05 8.80
CA LYS A 496 -7.87 24.93 9.15
C LYS A 496 -7.37 23.58 8.67
N PHE A 497 -6.73 23.55 7.50
CA PHE A 497 -6.23 22.29 6.98
C PHE A 497 -4.93 21.88 7.68
N THR A 498 -4.88 20.61 8.09
CA THR A 498 -3.74 20.02 8.78
C THR A 498 -3.31 18.75 8.04
N TYR A 499 -2.06 18.71 7.63
CA TYR A 499 -1.40 17.49 7.18
C TYR A 499 -1.01 16.69 8.41
N ARG A 500 -1.27 15.40 8.41
CA ARG A 500 -1.00 14.54 9.55
C ARG A 500 0.00 13.48 9.21
N ASP A 501 0.83 13.18 10.16
CA ASP A 501 1.75 12.06 10.12
C ASP A 501 1.50 11.07 11.25
N TYR A 502 2.11 9.90 11.18
CA TYR A 502 1.94 8.81 12.13
C TYR A 502 2.75 9.09 13.38
N GLN A 503 2.09 9.20 14.51
CA GLN A 503 2.78 9.37 15.77
C GLN A 503 3.39 8.06 16.25
N GLY A 504 4.66 8.10 16.69
CA GLY A 504 5.36 6.97 17.28
C GLY A 504 6.05 6.07 16.24
N ASP A 505 6.36 6.58 15.06
CA ASP A 505 7.07 5.85 14.00
C ASP A 505 8.60 6.02 14.03
N THR A 506 9.09 6.87 14.94
CA THR A 506 10.52 7.10 15.22
C THR A 506 11.16 6.06 16.13
N VAL A 507 10.48 4.93 16.40
CA VAL A 507 10.97 3.89 17.31
C VAL A 507 12.25 3.23 16.81
N ASP A 508 13.19 2.99 17.74
CA ASP A 508 14.44 2.31 17.44
C ASP A 508 14.22 0.89 16.92
N ARG A 509 14.98 0.51 15.90
CA ARG A 509 15.08 -0.88 15.48
C ARG A 509 16.25 -1.58 16.18
N ASN A 510 15.99 -2.71 16.79
CA ASN A 510 17.02 -3.60 17.32
C ASN A 510 16.59 -5.05 17.14
N ALA A 511 16.74 -5.56 15.94
CA ALA A 511 16.25 -6.86 15.54
C ALA A 511 17.37 -7.80 15.08
N THR A 512 17.04 -9.08 14.99
CA THR A 512 17.88 -10.09 14.36
C THR A 512 17.15 -10.63 13.16
N GLY A 513 17.83 -10.76 12.02
CA GLY A 513 17.32 -11.39 10.81
C GLY A 513 18.08 -12.64 10.42
N PHE A 514 17.85 -13.11 9.20
CA PHE A 514 18.47 -14.30 8.64
C PHE A 514 20.01 -14.26 8.72
N GLY A 515 20.60 -15.43 8.91
CA GLY A 515 22.04 -15.54 9.14
C GLY A 515 22.49 -14.90 10.45
N ARG A 516 21.57 -14.62 11.37
CA ARG A 516 21.83 -13.90 12.63
C ARG A 516 22.38 -12.49 12.42
N GLN A 517 22.07 -11.88 11.28
CA GLN A 517 22.41 -10.49 11.04
C GLN A 517 21.72 -9.60 12.07
N LYS A 518 22.38 -8.51 12.47
CA LYS A 518 21.80 -7.52 13.35
C LYS A 518 21.37 -6.31 12.54
N TYR A 519 20.15 -5.89 12.78
CA TYR A 519 19.56 -4.68 12.22
C TYR A 519 19.29 -3.71 13.37
N THR A 520 19.96 -2.59 13.33
CA THR A 520 19.78 -1.49 14.29
C THR A 520 19.51 -0.21 13.51
N ASN A 521 18.61 0.59 14.02
CA ASN A 521 18.36 1.96 13.57
C ASN A 521 17.91 2.75 14.80
N ASP A 522 18.62 3.79 15.13
CA ASP A 522 18.40 4.71 16.25
C ASP A 522 18.45 6.17 15.78
N THR A 523 18.08 6.40 14.51
CA THR A 523 18.17 7.70 13.83
C THR A 523 16.95 8.60 14.06
N GLY A 524 15.85 8.06 14.57
CA GLY A 524 14.62 8.79 14.87
C GLY A 524 14.73 9.65 16.12
N ARG A 525 14.22 10.90 16.08
CA ARG A 525 14.28 11.80 17.23
C ARG A 525 13.09 12.77 17.36
N ASN A 526 12.68 13.47 16.33
CA ASN A 526 11.63 14.45 16.35
C ASN A 526 10.39 13.87 15.65
N ASP A 527 9.57 13.13 16.39
CA ASP A 527 8.35 12.44 15.93
C ASP A 527 7.34 13.49 15.41
N ILE A 528 7.27 13.68 14.10
CA ILE A 528 6.43 14.66 13.41
C ILE A 528 4.99 14.16 13.44
N VAL A 529 4.06 14.97 13.89
CA VAL A 529 2.64 14.57 13.99
C VAL A 529 1.72 15.42 13.14
N SER A 530 2.12 16.64 12.79
CA SER A 530 1.31 17.48 11.92
C SER A 530 2.09 18.60 11.25
N ALA A 531 1.59 19.03 10.10
CA ALA A 531 2.09 20.19 9.39
C ALA A 531 0.94 21.06 8.86
N LYS A 532 1.21 22.35 8.65
CA LYS A 532 0.28 23.29 8.03
C LYS A 532 1.02 24.20 7.06
N VAL A 533 0.32 24.66 6.04
CA VAL A 533 0.84 25.59 5.04
C VAL A 533 -0.15 26.73 4.81
N THR A 534 0.34 27.92 4.69
CA THR A 534 -0.45 29.10 4.26
C THR A 534 0.45 30.07 3.50
N ALA A 535 -0.12 31.12 2.92
CA ALA A 535 0.61 32.13 2.16
C ALA A 535 0.02 33.53 2.33
N ASP A 536 0.80 34.54 1.98
CA ASP A 536 0.32 35.88 1.67
C ASP A 536 0.82 36.32 0.30
N THR A 537 0.80 37.60 -0.01
CA THR A 537 1.25 38.14 -1.30
C THR A 537 2.76 38.11 -1.51
N LYS A 538 3.55 37.71 -0.49
CA LYS A 538 5.01 37.75 -0.51
C LYS A 538 5.67 36.47 -0.07
N ASN A 539 5.05 35.74 0.87
CA ASN A 539 5.66 34.61 1.52
C ASN A 539 4.76 33.37 1.45
N LEU A 540 5.40 32.22 1.46
CA LEU A 540 4.85 30.93 1.89
C LEU A 540 5.21 30.76 3.37
N TYR A 541 4.30 30.23 4.15
CA TYR A 541 4.49 29.96 5.56
C TYR A 541 4.29 28.48 5.83
N PHE A 542 5.23 27.90 6.53
CA PHE A 542 5.22 26.49 6.87
C PHE A 542 5.25 26.32 8.40
N TYR A 543 4.48 25.38 8.87
CA TYR A 543 4.40 24.98 10.26
C TYR A 543 4.56 23.46 10.36
N VAL A 544 5.26 23.02 11.38
CA VAL A 544 5.36 21.62 11.75
C VAL A 544 5.31 21.46 13.26
N GLU A 545 4.67 20.40 13.72
CA GLU A 545 4.55 20.02 15.13
C GLU A 545 5.01 18.60 15.32
N THR A 546 5.77 18.37 16.38
CA THR A 546 6.24 17.05 16.80
C THR A 546 5.53 16.59 18.06
N ALA A 547 5.54 15.29 18.36
CA ALA A 547 4.92 14.74 19.58
C ALA A 547 5.53 15.32 20.85
N GLU A 548 6.84 15.46 20.89
CA GLU A 548 7.62 16.00 21.99
C GLU A 548 8.38 17.26 21.57
N ALA A 549 9.06 17.93 22.49
CA ALA A 549 9.83 19.13 22.18
C ALA A 549 10.94 18.85 21.15
N ILE A 550 10.99 19.68 20.09
CA ILE A 550 11.97 19.56 19.02
C ILE A 550 13.40 19.70 19.61
N THR A 551 14.28 18.81 19.22
CA THR A 551 15.69 18.81 19.64
C THR A 551 16.41 20.09 19.23
N ALA A 552 17.57 20.36 19.85
CA ALA A 552 18.41 21.47 19.40
C ALA A 552 18.89 21.28 17.98
N ALA A 553 18.95 22.38 17.22
CA ALA A 553 19.37 22.37 15.82
C ALA A 553 20.78 21.75 15.64
N ASP A 554 20.90 20.89 14.66
CA ASP A 554 22.16 20.26 14.28
C ASP A 554 22.35 20.31 12.75
N ASN A 555 23.36 21.04 12.30
CA ASN A 555 23.68 21.18 10.88
C ASN A 555 24.48 20.01 10.28
N ASN A 556 24.84 19.01 11.08
CA ASN A 556 25.50 17.79 10.60
C ASN A 556 24.53 16.65 10.29
N SER A 557 23.25 16.91 10.43
CA SER A 557 22.16 15.96 10.28
C SER A 557 21.02 16.53 9.45
N SER A 558 19.94 15.80 9.28
CA SER A 558 18.74 16.27 8.59
C SER A 558 17.72 16.85 9.59
N TRP A 559 18.15 17.84 10.42
CA TRP A 559 17.31 18.43 11.43
C TRP A 559 16.15 19.23 10.82
N MET A 560 14.91 18.75 11.01
CA MET A 560 13.66 19.41 10.63
C MET A 560 13.72 20.05 9.22
N LYS A 561 14.17 19.32 8.21
CA LYS A 561 14.28 19.79 6.83
C LYS A 561 12.93 19.75 6.13
N LEU A 562 12.64 20.79 5.36
CA LEU A 562 11.46 20.87 4.50
C LEU A 562 11.90 20.82 3.04
N TYR A 563 11.52 19.75 2.35
CA TYR A 563 11.75 19.54 0.94
C TYR A 563 10.56 20.08 0.14
N LEU A 564 10.83 20.83 -0.92
CA LEU A 564 9.81 21.43 -1.77
C LEU A 564 10.02 21.04 -3.24
N ASP A 565 8.98 20.50 -3.84
CA ASP A 565 8.81 20.35 -5.27
C ASP A 565 7.81 21.42 -5.72
N ILE A 566 8.33 22.53 -6.25
CA ILE A 566 7.53 23.73 -6.52
C ILE A 566 6.79 23.65 -7.86
N ASP A 567 7.31 22.91 -8.81
CA ASP A 567 6.70 22.75 -10.13
C ASP A 567 5.87 21.47 -10.27
N SER A 568 5.86 20.62 -9.22
CA SER A 568 5.20 19.31 -9.19
C SER A 568 5.65 18.39 -10.33
N ASP A 569 6.94 18.49 -10.69
CA ASP A 569 7.56 17.68 -11.73
C ASP A 569 8.69 16.82 -11.17
N GLY A 570 8.40 15.54 -10.90
CA GLY A 570 9.37 14.58 -10.40
C GLY A 570 10.61 14.39 -11.29
N GLY A 571 10.56 14.84 -12.53
CA GLY A 571 11.71 14.82 -13.46
C GLY A 571 12.68 15.99 -13.28
N THR A 572 12.37 16.99 -12.43
CA THR A 572 13.26 18.10 -12.09
C THR A 572 13.86 17.90 -10.69
N GLY A 573 14.80 18.73 -10.30
CA GLY A 573 15.35 18.72 -8.95
C GLY A 573 16.09 17.43 -8.59
N TRP A 574 16.11 17.10 -7.32
CA TRP A 574 16.55 15.81 -6.75
C TRP A 574 15.31 15.00 -6.40
N TYR A 575 14.97 14.03 -7.21
CA TYR A 575 13.71 13.28 -7.12
C TYR A 575 12.43 14.15 -7.06
N GLY A 576 12.44 15.28 -7.81
CA GLY A 576 11.38 16.28 -7.80
C GLY A 576 11.66 17.47 -6.88
N TYR A 577 12.52 17.35 -5.88
CA TYR A 577 12.75 18.44 -4.93
C TYR A 577 13.66 19.51 -5.50
N ASP A 578 13.09 20.71 -5.67
CA ASP A 578 13.79 21.91 -6.16
C ASP A 578 14.54 22.64 -5.06
N TYR A 579 13.97 22.64 -3.85
CA TYR A 579 14.48 23.39 -2.71
C TYR A 579 14.45 22.58 -1.43
N ILE A 580 15.44 22.85 -0.57
CA ILE A 580 15.42 22.44 0.85
C ILE A 580 15.37 23.72 1.68
N VAL A 581 14.31 23.87 2.47
CA VAL A 581 14.18 24.91 3.49
C VAL A 581 14.72 24.36 4.80
N ASN A 582 15.20 25.21 5.67
CA ASN A 582 15.90 24.81 6.89
C ASN A 582 17.19 24.02 6.60
N TYR A 583 17.88 24.42 5.53
CA TYR A 583 19.08 23.74 5.05
C TYR A 583 20.27 23.88 6.01
N GLU A 584 20.53 25.12 6.50
CA GLU A 584 21.51 25.42 7.57
C GLU A 584 20.88 26.40 8.57
N VAL A 585 20.88 26.01 9.84
CA VAL A 585 20.37 26.87 10.93
C VAL A 585 21.48 27.76 11.45
N LYS A 586 21.24 29.04 11.55
CA LYS A 586 22.24 30.04 12.01
C LYS A 586 22.23 30.26 13.54
N GLY A 587 21.18 29.82 14.25
CA GLY A 587 21.08 29.90 15.71
C GLY A 587 20.61 31.26 16.25
N ASP A 588 20.24 32.19 15.40
CA ASP A 588 19.75 33.55 15.73
C ASP A 588 18.30 33.80 15.29
N GLY A 589 17.54 32.73 15.04
CA GLY A 589 16.20 32.79 14.47
C GLY A 589 16.19 32.88 12.95
N THR A 590 17.34 32.65 12.29
CA THR A 590 17.46 32.55 10.85
C THR A 590 17.96 31.20 10.42
N THR A 591 17.50 30.78 9.25
CA THR A 591 17.92 29.55 8.59
C THR A 591 18.07 29.83 7.09
N THR A 592 18.58 28.87 6.34
CA THR A 592 18.80 29.03 4.91
C THR A 592 17.85 28.18 4.07
N VAL A 593 17.62 28.66 2.84
CA VAL A 593 17.00 27.90 1.76
C VAL A 593 18.09 27.55 0.75
N ALA A 594 18.16 26.29 0.36
CA ALA A 594 19.07 25.85 -0.68
C ALA A 594 18.28 25.37 -1.91
N LYS A 595 18.78 25.76 -3.08
CA LYS A 595 18.24 25.34 -4.37
C LYS A 595 19.01 24.17 -4.91
N TYR A 596 18.33 23.24 -5.57
CA TYR A 596 18.96 22.15 -6.29
C TYR A 596 20.01 22.66 -7.29
N SER A 597 21.18 22.09 -7.24
CA SER A 597 22.34 22.39 -8.07
C SER A 597 23.10 21.15 -8.50
N GLY A 598 22.55 19.96 -8.19
CA GLY A 598 23.09 18.68 -8.61
C GLY A 598 23.03 18.48 -10.11
N THR A 599 23.61 17.41 -10.59
CA THR A 599 23.57 16.99 -12.00
C THR A 599 23.14 15.53 -12.08
N ASP A 600 22.40 15.21 -13.12
CA ASP A 600 21.96 13.82 -13.38
C ASP A 600 21.15 13.21 -12.21
N GLY A 601 20.29 14.01 -11.57
CA GLY A 601 19.45 13.54 -10.46
C GLY A 601 20.19 13.27 -9.12
N LYS A 602 21.50 13.55 -9.06
CA LYS A 602 22.28 13.34 -7.84
C LYS A 602 22.05 14.45 -6.83
N TYR A 603 22.07 14.06 -5.54
CA TYR A 603 22.00 15.01 -4.46
C TYR A 603 23.01 16.15 -4.61
N GLY A 604 22.54 17.37 -4.46
CA GLY A 604 23.37 18.56 -4.49
C GLY A 604 22.53 19.81 -4.40
N PHE A 605 22.74 20.59 -3.33
CA PHE A 605 22.00 21.82 -3.08
C PHE A 605 22.97 22.95 -2.77
N THR A 606 22.63 24.17 -3.18
CA THR A 606 23.42 25.37 -2.93
C THR A 606 22.54 26.42 -2.28
N ASN A 607 23.00 27.00 -1.18
CA ASN A 607 22.33 28.08 -0.48
C ASN A 607 21.97 29.21 -1.43
N CYS A 608 20.69 29.58 -1.47
CA CYS A 608 20.17 30.67 -2.32
C CYS A 608 19.57 31.84 -1.52
N GLY A 609 19.44 31.74 -0.20
CA GLY A 609 18.95 32.81 0.65
C GLY A 609 18.78 32.45 2.13
N GLU A 610 18.57 33.48 2.94
CA GLU A 610 18.29 33.35 4.37
C GLU A 610 16.84 33.70 4.66
N VAL A 611 16.21 32.97 5.60
CA VAL A 611 14.81 33.14 5.99
C VAL A 611 14.67 33.06 7.50
N SER A 612 13.60 33.67 8.03
CA SER A 612 13.31 33.66 9.47
C SER A 612 12.53 32.41 9.86
N TYR A 613 12.86 31.85 11.01
CA TYR A 613 12.10 30.78 11.66
C TYR A 613 11.85 31.09 13.14
N LYS A 614 10.87 30.43 13.73
CA LYS A 614 10.66 30.40 15.18
C LYS A 614 10.44 28.97 15.64
N LEU A 615 11.13 28.61 16.71
CA LEU A 615 11.00 27.34 17.44
C LEU A 615 10.49 27.63 18.86
N GLU A 616 9.45 26.92 19.30
CA GLU A 616 8.93 27.01 20.66
C GLU A 616 8.35 25.67 21.10
N GLY A 617 9.05 24.97 21.97
CA GLY A 617 8.67 23.64 22.44
C GLY A 617 8.69 22.61 21.29
N ASN A 618 7.54 22.09 20.95
CA ASN A 618 7.34 21.10 19.89
C ASN A 618 6.86 21.70 18.55
N LYS A 619 7.00 23.00 18.35
CA LYS A 619 6.45 23.72 17.20
C LYS A 619 7.53 24.54 16.51
N LEU A 620 7.60 24.39 15.19
CA LEU A 620 8.48 25.16 14.32
C LEU A 620 7.65 25.86 13.26
N MET A 621 7.92 27.13 12.98
CA MET A 621 7.34 27.84 11.84
C MET A 621 8.41 28.62 11.07
N ILE A 622 8.27 28.67 9.73
CA ILE A 622 9.22 29.29 8.80
C ILE A 622 8.45 30.13 7.80
N ALA A 623 8.99 31.33 7.47
CA ALA A 623 8.49 32.14 6.38
C ALA A 623 9.48 32.11 5.22
N VAL A 624 9.01 31.73 4.04
CA VAL A 624 9.82 31.61 2.81
C VAL A 624 9.32 32.63 1.79
N PRO A 625 10.14 33.63 1.39
CA PRO A 625 9.75 34.53 0.32
C PRO A 625 9.46 33.78 -0.96
N GLN A 626 8.30 34.04 -1.57
CA GLN A 626 7.88 33.41 -2.83
C GLN A 626 8.90 33.63 -3.96
N GLU A 627 9.49 34.84 -4.02
CA GLU A 627 10.53 35.19 -4.98
C GLU A 627 11.76 34.27 -4.87
N LEU A 628 12.11 33.84 -3.65
CA LEU A 628 13.26 32.98 -3.36
C LEU A 628 13.13 31.60 -3.95
N VAL A 629 11.92 31.04 -3.94
CA VAL A 629 11.59 29.70 -4.45
C VAL A 629 10.94 29.74 -5.85
N GLY A 630 11.02 30.87 -6.53
CA GLY A 630 10.56 31.03 -7.92
C GLY A 630 9.03 31.03 -8.09
N VAL A 631 8.28 31.08 -6.99
CA VAL A 631 6.82 31.21 -7.02
C VAL A 631 6.46 32.62 -7.44
N LYS A 632 5.63 32.75 -8.49
CA LYS A 632 5.11 33.99 -8.96
C LYS A 632 3.61 34.00 -8.75
N ASP A 633 3.12 35.00 -8.03
CA ASP A 633 1.68 35.21 -7.88
C ASP A 633 0.94 34.04 -7.19
N ALA A 634 1.48 33.56 -6.06
CA ALA A 634 0.90 32.49 -5.24
C ALA A 634 -0.59 32.72 -4.86
N TYR A 635 -1.08 33.92 -5.16
CA TYR A 635 -2.42 34.35 -4.80
C TYR A 635 -3.51 33.73 -5.65
N LYS A 636 -3.19 33.18 -6.83
CA LYS A 636 -4.21 32.74 -7.78
C LYS A 636 -4.16 31.27 -8.12
N GLU A 637 -2.99 30.72 -8.30
CA GLU A 637 -2.84 29.33 -8.79
C GLU A 637 -1.57 28.73 -8.21
N LEU A 638 -1.62 28.25 -6.97
CA LEU A 638 -0.50 27.61 -6.33
C LEU A 638 -0.80 26.13 -6.10
N CYS A 639 0.04 25.29 -6.68
CA CYS A 639 0.07 23.87 -6.42
C CYS A 639 1.54 23.45 -6.33
N PHE A 640 1.92 22.81 -5.25
CA PHE A 640 3.25 22.24 -5.06
C PHE A 640 3.21 21.06 -4.12
N GLN A 641 4.26 20.25 -4.13
CA GLN A 641 4.43 19.13 -3.24
C GLN A 641 5.48 19.45 -2.19
N PHE A 642 5.34 18.87 -1.00
CA PHE A 642 6.30 19.05 0.06
C PHE A 642 6.39 17.87 1.01
N LYS A 643 7.50 17.81 1.74
CA LYS A 643 7.82 16.78 2.71
C LYS A 643 8.61 17.38 3.85
N TRP A 644 8.25 17.02 5.08
CA TRP A 644 9.11 17.24 6.23
C TRP A 644 9.93 16.00 6.54
N ALA A 645 11.16 16.19 7.01
CA ALA A 645 12.00 15.07 7.42
C ALA A 645 12.97 15.48 8.51
N ASP A 646 13.15 14.61 9.49
CA ASP A 646 14.11 14.73 10.58
C ASP A 646 14.86 13.44 10.81
N SER A 647 16.18 13.51 10.94
CA SER A 647 17.04 12.39 11.28
C SER A 647 18.32 12.89 11.94
N ASP A 648 18.97 12.09 12.75
CA ASP A 648 20.33 12.39 13.22
C ASP A 648 21.41 12.09 12.15
N THR A 649 20.98 11.54 11.00
CA THR A 649 21.82 11.34 9.80
C THR A 649 21.46 12.35 8.71
N ALA A 650 22.30 12.46 7.69
CA ALA A 650 22.01 13.24 6.50
C ALA A 650 21.23 12.39 5.49
N TYR A 651 20.24 12.99 4.83
CA TYR A 651 19.57 12.38 3.69
C TYR A 651 20.24 12.83 2.39
N ASP A 652 20.75 11.88 1.61
CA ASP A 652 21.33 12.09 0.29
C ASP A 652 20.93 11.05 -0.77
N GLU A 653 20.17 10.02 -0.34
CA GLU A 653 19.54 9.02 -1.22
C GLU A 653 18.05 8.89 -0.91
N MET A 654 17.25 8.46 -1.89
CA MET A 654 15.81 8.24 -1.68
C MET A 654 15.51 7.13 -0.65
N GLU A 655 16.41 6.15 -0.53
CA GLU A 655 16.29 5.08 0.47
C GLU A 655 16.22 5.62 1.90
N ASP A 656 16.90 6.74 2.18
CA ASP A 656 16.96 7.36 3.52
C ASP A 656 15.55 7.74 4.02
N PHE A 657 14.67 8.19 3.10
CA PHE A 657 13.29 8.53 3.43
C PHE A 657 12.41 7.33 3.82
N TYR A 658 12.85 6.10 3.59
CA TYR A 658 12.16 4.88 4.00
C TYR A 658 12.74 4.28 5.29
N ILE A 659 14.01 4.56 5.59
CA ILE A 659 14.77 3.84 6.61
C ILE A 659 15.04 4.71 7.82
N ASP A 660 15.55 5.94 7.62
CA ASP A 660 16.12 6.76 8.67
C ASP A 660 15.16 7.84 9.17
N GLY A 661 15.28 8.13 10.47
CA GLY A 661 14.60 9.25 11.11
C GLY A 661 13.09 9.17 11.08
N ASP A 662 12.49 10.33 10.91
CA ASP A 662 11.07 10.56 10.70
C ASP A 662 10.84 11.33 9.39
N VAL A 663 9.89 10.89 8.59
CA VAL A 663 9.63 11.44 7.26
C VAL A 663 8.12 11.54 7.01
N ALA A 664 7.64 12.74 6.95
CA ALA A 664 6.24 13.11 6.83
C ALA A 664 5.91 13.65 5.42
N PRO A 665 5.27 12.86 4.53
CA PRO A 665 4.89 11.46 4.63
C PRO A 665 6.05 10.50 4.32
N LEU A 666 5.94 9.24 4.78
CA LEU A 666 6.97 8.22 4.66
C LEU A 666 7.35 7.92 3.19
N GLY A 667 8.63 7.74 2.94
CA GLY A 667 9.18 7.32 1.65
C GLY A 667 9.06 8.38 0.56
N ARG A 668 8.75 7.95 -0.67
CA ARG A 668 8.66 8.82 -1.86
C ARG A 668 7.40 9.69 -1.91
N MET A 669 6.36 9.35 -1.15
CA MET A 669 5.11 10.10 -1.15
C MET A 669 5.29 11.50 -0.58
N ASN A 670 4.55 12.48 -1.11
CA ASN A 670 4.56 13.87 -0.71
C ASN A 670 3.16 14.36 -0.35
N TYR A 671 3.09 15.32 0.57
CA TYR A 671 1.90 16.15 0.74
C TYR A 671 1.73 17.09 -0.46
N VAL A 672 0.48 17.36 -0.82
CA VAL A 672 0.14 18.30 -1.88
C VAL A 672 -0.52 19.53 -1.26
N PHE A 673 0.07 20.68 -1.48
CA PHE A 673 -0.58 21.96 -1.21
C PHE A 673 -1.21 22.47 -2.48
N GLN A 674 -2.50 22.84 -2.42
CA GLN A 674 -3.22 23.36 -3.56
C GLN A 674 -4.29 24.36 -3.11
N ASN A 675 -4.25 25.57 -3.67
CA ASN A 675 -5.28 26.60 -3.45
C ASN A 675 -6.19 26.82 -4.66
N TYR A 676 -6.05 26.01 -5.70
CA TYR A 676 -6.75 26.14 -6.97
C TYR A 676 -7.03 24.79 -7.62
N ILE A 677 -8.19 24.67 -8.26
CA ILE A 677 -8.52 23.55 -9.15
C ILE A 677 -8.77 24.11 -10.55
N PRO A 678 -8.15 23.59 -11.62
CA PRO A 678 -8.40 24.05 -12.98
C PRO A 678 -9.89 24.06 -13.34
N GLY A 679 -10.39 25.20 -13.80
CA GLY A 679 -11.82 25.38 -14.12
C GLY A 679 -12.72 25.79 -12.95
N MET A 680 -12.18 25.95 -11.76
CA MET A 680 -12.90 26.50 -10.62
C MET A 680 -13.17 27.99 -10.85
N SER A 681 -14.36 28.46 -10.46
CA SER A 681 -14.67 29.89 -10.43
C SER A 681 -13.73 30.59 -9.46
N GLU A 682 -13.24 31.80 -9.78
CA GLU A 682 -12.44 32.57 -8.84
C GLU A 682 -13.13 32.65 -7.48
N ILE A 683 -12.42 32.23 -6.43
CA ILE A 683 -12.90 32.42 -5.06
C ILE A 683 -12.68 33.90 -4.72
N THR A 684 -13.76 34.64 -4.53
CA THR A 684 -13.66 36.01 -4.04
C THR A 684 -13.48 35.99 -2.53
N TYR A 685 -12.31 36.34 -2.07
CA TYR A 685 -12.03 36.46 -0.64
C TYR A 685 -12.45 37.81 -0.09
N PRO A 686 -12.79 37.94 1.21
CA PRO A 686 -13.18 39.21 1.82
C PRO A 686 -12.16 40.34 1.70
N TRP A 687 -10.88 39.98 1.51
CA TRP A 687 -9.78 40.95 1.28
C TRP A 687 -9.50 41.25 -0.18
N ASP A 688 -10.12 40.55 -1.13
CA ASP A 688 -10.07 40.85 -2.57
C ASP A 688 -11.00 42.03 -2.93
N THR A 689 -11.89 42.42 -2.04
CA THR A 689 -12.59 43.69 -2.17
C THR A 689 -11.59 44.79 -1.79
N GLU A 690 -11.11 45.53 -2.75
CA GLU A 690 -10.37 46.77 -2.48
C GLU A 690 -11.13 47.56 -1.41
N ALA A 691 -10.43 47.90 -0.32
CA ALA A 691 -10.96 48.85 0.62
C ALA A 691 -11.44 50.07 -0.17
N PRO A 692 -12.64 50.59 0.09
CA PRO A 692 -13.09 51.78 -0.61
C PRO A 692 -11.99 52.83 -0.49
N THR A 693 -11.43 53.22 -1.59
CA THR A 693 -10.50 54.31 -1.65
C THR A 693 -11.30 55.51 -1.13
N GLU A 694 -11.06 55.91 0.12
CA GLU A 694 -11.55 57.20 0.58
C GLU A 694 -11.03 58.24 -0.40
N ALA A 695 -11.92 58.78 -1.18
CA ALA A 695 -11.63 59.87 -2.03
C ALA A 695 -11.02 61.01 -1.20
N PRO A 696 -9.91 61.63 -1.63
CA PRO A 696 -9.32 62.74 -0.92
C PRO A 696 -10.40 63.84 -0.76
N THR A 697 -10.75 64.16 0.45
CA THR A 697 -11.58 65.34 0.76
C THR A 697 -10.81 66.59 0.37
N GLU A 698 -11.09 67.13 -0.78
CA GLU A 698 -10.72 68.51 -1.07
C GLU A 698 -11.55 69.47 -0.20
N PRO A 699 -10.92 70.52 0.35
CA PRO A 699 -11.64 71.49 1.14
C PRO A 699 -12.57 72.36 0.27
N PRO A 700 -13.68 72.86 0.79
CA PRO A 700 -14.70 73.56 0.02
C PRO A 700 -14.21 74.90 -0.48
N THR A 701 -14.23 75.12 -1.80
CA THR A 701 -14.11 76.44 -2.44
C THR A 701 -15.49 76.93 -2.82
N GLU A 702 -15.76 78.13 -2.39
CA GLU A 702 -16.99 78.90 -2.50
C GLU A 702 -17.57 79.01 -3.92
N ALA A 703 -18.92 79.06 -3.95
CA ALA A 703 -19.71 79.37 -5.13
C ALA A 703 -19.49 80.78 -5.63
N PRO A 704 -19.76 81.10 -6.92
CA PRO A 704 -20.92 81.94 -7.21
C PRO A 704 -21.78 81.54 -8.42
N THR A 705 -23.06 81.66 -8.16
CA THR A 705 -24.18 82.35 -8.82
C THR A 705 -24.42 82.24 -10.34
N GLU A 706 -25.65 81.73 -10.63
CA GLU A 706 -26.61 82.11 -11.69
C GLU A 706 -26.18 82.07 -13.18
N THR A 707 -26.87 81.48 -14.12
CA THR A 707 -28.22 81.88 -14.63
C THR A 707 -28.65 80.95 -15.80
N GLU A 708 -29.94 80.66 -15.76
CA GLU A 708 -30.86 80.36 -16.85
C GLU A 708 -30.89 78.98 -17.58
N ALA A 709 -32.00 78.32 -17.37
CA ALA A 709 -32.69 77.41 -18.28
C ALA A 709 -33.38 78.23 -19.40
N PRO A 710 -34.13 77.69 -20.36
CA PRO A 710 -34.73 76.35 -20.54
C PRO A 710 -34.81 75.85 -21.99
N THR A 711 -35.57 74.72 -22.14
CA THR A 711 -36.40 74.34 -23.34
C THR A 711 -35.74 73.27 -24.23
N GLU A 712 -36.24 72.20 -24.61
CA GLU A 712 -37.53 71.51 -24.75
C GLU A 712 -37.31 70.05 -25.09
N ALA A 713 -38.13 69.16 -24.62
CA ALA A 713 -38.44 67.89 -25.27
C ALA A 713 -39.42 68.21 -26.44
N PRO A 714 -39.82 67.32 -27.35
CA PRO A 714 -40.19 65.92 -27.14
C PRO A 714 -40.01 64.97 -28.35
N THR A 715 -40.51 63.78 -28.15
CA THR A 715 -41.34 62.86 -28.94
C THR A 715 -40.65 61.55 -29.36
N GLU A 716 -41.05 60.49 -28.75
CA GLU A 716 -41.83 59.33 -29.19
C GLU A 716 -41.62 58.90 -30.64
N GLU A 717 -41.31 57.64 -30.82
CA GLU A 717 -42.16 56.65 -31.50
C GLU A 717 -41.53 55.23 -31.42
N THR A 718 -42.30 54.36 -30.79
CA THR A 718 -42.44 52.95 -31.13
C THR A 718 -43.51 52.82 -32.22
N PRO A 719 -43.82 51.69 -32.90
CA PRO A 719 -43.40 50.31 -32.84
C PRO A 719 -43.24 49.64 -34.21
N THR A 720 -43.07 48.33 -34.20
CA THR A 720 -43.69 47.35 -35.10
C THR A 720 -42.69 46.26 -35.54
N GLU A 721 -42.95 45.14 -35.14
CA GLU A 721 -43.50 43.83 -35.50
C GLU A 721 -42.45 42.83 -36.00
N ALA A 722 -42.54 41.68 -35.38
CA ALA A 722 -42.14 40.39 -35.90
C ALA A 722 -42.97 39.99 -37.15
N PRO A 723 -42.66 39.00 -37.94
CA PRO A 723 -42.91 37.64 -37.49
C PRO A 723 -42.04 36.52 -38.09
N THR A 724 -42.15 35.38 -37.42
CA THR A 724 -42.34 33.98 -37.93
C THR A 724 -41.19 33.35 -38.72
N GLU A 725 -40.80 32.12 -38.58
CA GLU A 725 -41.47 30.86 -38.22
C GLU A 725 -40.41 29.79 -37.91
N ALA A 726 -40.75 28.91 -36.99
CA ALA A 726 -40.13 27.59 -36.84
C ALA A 726 -40.68 26.60 -37.88
N PRO A 727 -40.07 25.46 -38.05
CA PRO A 727 -40.71 24.23 -37.54
C PRO A 727 -39.70 23.29 -36.88
N LYS A 728 -40.01 22.80 -35.73
CA LYS A 728 -40.77 21.59 -35.33
C LYS A 728 -40.23 20.32 -35.98
N ASN A 729 -39.71 19.47 -35.19
CA ASN A 729 -40.30 18.25 -34.64
C ASN A 729 -39.22 17.54 -33.82
N GLY A 730 -39.40 17.07 -32.66
CA GLY A 730 -40.59 16.67 -31.98
C GLY A 730 -40.34 15.32 -31.33
N CYS A 731 -40.68 15.31 -30.09
CA CYS A 731 -41.13 14.21 -29.26
C CYS A 731 -40.06 13.18 -28.83
N GLY A 732 -39.89 12.95 -27.61
CA GLY A 732 -40.79 13.06 -26.45
C GLY A 732 -40.93 11.71 -25.82
N ALA A 733 -40.41 11.63 -24.71
CA ALA A 733 -40.89 11.18 -23.43
C ALA A 733 -41.76 9.92 -23.35
N VAL A 734 -41.39 9.15 -22.35
CA VAL A 734 -42.30 8.66 -21.29
C VAL A 734 -42.77 7.22 -21.36
N MET A 735 -42.16 6.49 -20.39
CA MET A 735 -42.86 5.65 -19.43
C MET A 735 -43.57 4.37 -19.83
N ALA A 736 -43.10 3.36 -19.16
CA ALA A 736 -43.86 2.48 -18.27
C ALA A 736 -44.55 1.22 -18.83
N PHE A 737 -44.20 0.17 -18.09
CA PHE A 737 -45.04 -0.98 -17.73
C PHE A 737 -45.51 -1.98 -18.77
N GLY A 738 -45.26 -3.22 -18.41
CA GLY A 738 -46.16 -4.32 -18.69
C GLY A 738 -45.45 -5.59 -19.13
N MET A 739 -45.07 -6.36 -18.21
CA MET A 739 -45.62 -7.65 -17.82
C MET A 739 -46.21 -8.54 -18.90
N MET A 740 -45.81 -9.80 -18.78
CA MET A 740 -46.49 -11.02 -19.23
C MET A 740 -46.29 -11.40 -20.71
N SER A 741 -46.03 -12.57 -21.05
CA SER A 741 -46.20 -13.93 -20.57
C SER A 741 -45.70 -14.91 -21.62
N LEU A 742 -45.09 -15.97 -21.17
CA LEU A 742 -45.42 -17.37 -21.40
C LEU A 742 -45.43 -17.95 -22.82
N VAL A 743 -44.92 -19.12 -22.81
CA VAL A 743 -45.24 -20.37 -23.52
C VAL A 743 -44.17 -20.77 -24.51
N ALA A 744 -43.33 -21.67 -24.19
CA ALA A 744 -43.42 -23.11 -23.99
C ALA A 744 -43.41 -23.91 -25.30
N LEU A 745 -42.76 -24.91 -25.22
CA LEU A 745 -42.82 -26.26 -25.78
C LEU A 745 -41.60 -26.57 -26.65
N ALA A 746 -40.85 -27.43 -26.15
CA ALA A 746 -40.89 -28.89 -26.03
C ALA A 746 -40.16 -29.56 -27.16
N ALA A 747 -39.24 -30.33 -26.70
CA ALA A 747 -39.14 -31.78 -26.78
C ALA A 747 -38.56 -32.27 -28.10
N VAL A 748 -37.75 -33.22 -28.19
CA VAL A 748 -37.73 -34.59 -27.78
C VAL A 748 -36.39 -35.18 -28.26
N VAL A 749 -35.53 -35.74 -27.35
CA VAL A 749 -35.28 -37.16 -27.17
C VAL A 749 -34.74 -37.90 -28.41
N VAL A 750 -33.60 -38.51 -28.27
CA VAL A 750 -33.40 -39.97 -28.21
C VAL A 750 -31.94 -40.29 -28.40
N CYS A 751 -31.30 -40.81 -27.37
CA CYS A 751 -30.67 -42.10 -27.21
C CYS A 751 -29.97 -42.73 -28.41
N ALA A 752 -28.72 -43.07 -28.24
CA ALA A 752 -28.25 -44.45 -27.94
C ALA A 752 -26.76 -44.56 -28.18
N LYS A 753 -26.04 -44.91 -27.12
CA LYS A 753 -25.33 -46.19 -26.94
C LYS A 753 -24.67 -46.79 -28.17
N ARG A 754 -23.36 -46.93 -28.07
CA ARG A 754 -22.51 -48.13 -27.89
C ARG A 754 -21.07 -47.78 -28.27
N LYS A 755 -20.18 -48.04 -27.36
CA LYS A 755 -19.24 -49.19 -27.31
C LYS A 755 -18.40 -49.34 -28.57
N ASP A 756 -17.13 -48.97 -28.46
CA ASP A 756 -16.06 -49.92 -28.13
C ASP A 756 -14.92 -49.17 -27.44
#